data_db18cee5a72c8f3c42f55afa7e20330f
#
_entry.id   db18cee5a72c8f3c42f55afa7e20330f
#
_cell.length_a   1.000
_cell.length_b   1.000
_cell.length_c   1.000
_cell.angle_alpha   90.00
_cell.angle_beta   90.00
_cell.angle_gamma   90.00
#
_symmetry.space_group_name_H-M   'P 1'
#
loop_
_entity.id
_entity.type
_entity.pdbx_description
1 polymer ?
#
loop_
_entity_poly.entity_id
_entity_poly.type
_entity_poly.pdbx_seq_one_letter_code
_entity_poly.pdbx_strand_id
1 'polypeptide(L)'
;MSSKVAEMETQVGLSGWLGGQRQDGVTGYLAALAAACEPPASVEVEVGAEVQEADAPSEVPEQTAYQRVKEVWLLAVAACSAMGVRDPRMVHVVAEVMASPTRGSTAVLLSELTARVGADGSPTGSWRSIDEASLGALLVSSRMVDESFEGGTRPLLLVHDKVVSRSLFVAHGKVRERWQLQGRLAPFEKGKIDDTVENSHSQSEAVKRVAAGHRNIIVTGGPGTGKTTTIGRIVNLCVLNGKRVELAAPTGRAQARMFQALLEQAKEPVFKGTKSEVVSPEFRDALLNGTVKPSTIHRLLGIHGGVTAGHGQKKLIAADVVIIDEASMVDLTLMARLVEALPPHAQLVLVGDPHQLASVEAGSVLGDLIAAQQAADATEAEAALEASQTIKLDFVFRTAPDSKIRDLAEVSLGISTGRRDEMLFPTVAAAMAASPTEHDAVVVQEKFTALKESDWKLIAEPFRKLEADAEELADGTGFDEAVAGLLDKGLNAARVLCLHRGGKFGSVTANEEIGGALSGKRDSWSAKEPRVGAPVMATQNNNLLGIFNGDLGLCVRRNGAKVFAFERAVASDGSGTGVNYVSPAQVPGWQPAYATTVHKAQGSQAEHVVVMLPDVISRLCTREGLYTGITRAKSVVRVIGPREVFDACVARVTERTSLLPEMLRG
;
A
#
# COMPACT_ATOMS: atom_id res chain seq x y z
N MET A 1 16.74 34.70 9.28
CA MET A 1 15.27 34.71 9.44
C MET A 1 14.60 35.88 8.72
N SER A 2 15.00 37.15 8.92
CA SER A 2 14.35 38.31 8.28
C SER A 2 14.40 38.33 6.75
N SER A 3 15.46 37.84 6.09
CA SER A 3 15.55 37.81 4.61
C SER A 3 14.62 36.79 3.94
N LYS A 4 14.37 35.64 4.57
CA LYS A 4 13.45 34.60 4.05
C LYS A 4 11.98 34.99 4.22
N VAL A 5 11.65 35.76 5.26
CA VAL A 5 10.29 36.28 5.45
C VAL A 5 9.99 37.30 4.35
N ALA A 6 10.96 38.17 4.01
CA ALA A 6 10.83 39.14 2.93
C ALA A 6 10.71 38.50 1.52
N GLU A 7 11.40 37.39 1.28
CA GLU A 7 11.26 36.59 0.05
C GLU A 7 9.88 35.96 -0.08
N MET A 8 9.32 35.47 1.04
CA MET A 8 7.98 34.90 1.08
C MET A 8 6.88 35.96 0.92
N GLU A 9 7.07 37.17 1.44
CA GLU A 9 6.16 38.31 1.22
C GLU A 9 6.02 38.63 -0.28
N THR A 10 7.08 38.43 -1.04
CA THR A 10 7.10 38.71 -2.50
C THR A 10 6.49 37.57 -3.31
N GLN A 11 6.66 36.32 -2.90
CA GLN A 11 6.17 35.13 -3.63
C GLN A 11 4.67 34.88 -3.45
N VAL A 12 4.06 35.25 -2.32
CA VAL A 12 2.67 34.97 -1.99
C VAL A 12 1.73 36.16 -2.21
N GLY A 13 2.23 37.29 -2.71
CA GLY A 13 1.43 38.49 -2.95
C GLY A 13 0.90 39.19 -1.68
N LEU A 14 1.52 38.92 -0.53
CA LEU A 14 1.15 39.43 0.78
C LEU A 14 1.32 40.96 0.89
N SER A 15 2.14 41.59 0.03
CA SER A 15 2.37 43.03 0.01
C SER A 15 1.11 43.86 -0.30
N GLY A 16 0.16 43.33 -1.06
CA GLY A 16 -1.12 44.00 -1.37
C GLY A 16 -2.15 43.92 -0.24
N TRP A 17 -2.01 42.98 0.68
CA TRP A 17 -2.96 42.72 1.76
C TRP A 17 -2.64 43.53 3.03
N LEU A 18 -1.38 43.94 3.18
CA LEU A 18 -0.86 44.72 4.31
C LEU A 18 -1.09 46.25 4.17
N GLY A 19 -1.80 46.66 3.14
CA GLY A 19 -2.11 48.07 2.88
C GLY A 19 -2.93 48.72 4.01
N GLY A 20 -2.26 49.39 4.92
CA GLY A 20 -2.88 50.34 5.85
C GLY A 20 -2.68 50.13 7.35
N GLN A 21 -1.98 49.07 7.79
CA GLN A 21 -1.61 48.95 9.21
C GLN A 21 -0.09 49.02 9.41
N ARG A 22 0.36 49.69 10.46
CA ARG A 22 1.78 49.92 10.76
C ARG A 22 2.59 48.63 10.65
N GLN A 23 3.61 48.64 9.78
CA GLN A 23 4.50 47.51 9.48
C GLN A 23 5.07 46.80 10.73
N ASP A 24 5.32 47.55 11.81
CA ASP A 24 5.91 47.04 13.04
C ASP A 24 4.99 46.06 13.81
N GLY A 25 3.66 46.22 13.71
CA GLY A 25 2.71 45.36 14.39
C GLY A 25 2.50 44.00 13.69
N VAL A 26 2.58 43.99 12.37
CA VAL A 26 2.33 42.79 11.57
C VAL A 26 3.57 41.89 11.55
N THR A 27 4.76 42.46 11.43
CA THR A 27 6.02 41.71 11.52
C THR A 27 6.21 41.11 12.91
N GLY A 28 5.83 41.83 13.98
CA GLY A 28 5.83 41.32 15.34
C GLY A 28 4.78 40.20 15.54
N TYR A 29 3.60 40.33 14.94
CA TYR A 29 2.56 39.32 15.02
C TYR A 29 2.92 38.05 14.22
N LEU A 30 3.47 38.17 13.02
CA LEU A 30 3.96 37.03 12.22
C LEU A 30 5.17 36.36 12.88
N ALA A 31 6.06 37.14 13.52
CA ALA A 31 7.15 36.57 14.31
C ALA A 31 6.67 35.86 15.56
N ALA A 32 5.66 36.38 16.26
CA ALA A 32 5.04 35.76 17.42
C ALA A 32 4.21 34.51 17.01
N LEU A 33 3.53 34.57 15.86
CA LEU A 33 2.82 33.44 15.28
C LEU A 33 3.79 32.34 14.82
N ALA A 34 4.89 32.72 14.16
CA ALA A 34 5.94 31.78 13.77
C ALA A 34 6.66 31.17 14.99
N ALA A 35 6.87 31.96 16.06
CA ALA A 35 7.44 31.44 17.31
C ALA A 35 6.43 30.59 18.12
N ALA A 36 5.15 30.91 18.05
CA ALA A 36 4.08 30.08 18.64
C ALA A 36 3.76 28.82 17.83
N CYS A 37 4.14 28.82 16.54
CA CYS A 37 3.95 27.71 15.60
C CYS A 37 5.26 26.96 15.31
N GLU A 38 6.38 27.30 15.95
CA GLU A 38 7.53 26.40 15.96
C GLU A 38 7.09 25.11 16.63
N PRO A 39 7.25 23.94 15.96
CA PRO A 39 7.03 22.67 16.63
C PRO A 39 7.89 22.67 17.89
N PRO A 40 7.37 22.22 19.03
CA PRO A 40 8.11 22.24 20.29
C PRO A 40 9.46 21.57 20.07
N ALA A 41 10.53 22.20 20.59
CA ALA A 41 11.90 21.68 20.52
C ALA A 41 12.07 20.29 21.12
N SER A 42 11.03 19.71 21.70
CA SER A 42 10.92 18.41 22.32
C SER A 42 10.35 17.28 21.45
N VAL A 43 10.38 17.40 20.12
CA VAL A 43 10.49 16.20 19.28
C VAL A 43 11.99 15.89 19.07
N GLU A 44 12.79 16.12 20.10
CA GLU A 44 13.98 15.39 20.34
C GLU A 44 13.56 13.97 20.73
N VAL A 45 13.58 13.09 19.75
CA VAL A 45 13.85 11.68 20.02
C VAL A 45 15.13 11.68 20.84
N GLU A 46 15.10 11.21 22.08
CA GLU A 46 16.30 10.91 22.86
C GLU A 46 17.19 10.00 22.03
N VAL A 47 18.10 10.60 21.27
CA VAL A 47 19.28 9.94 20.73
C VAL A 47 20.30 10.00 21.84
N GLY A 48 20.29 8.98 22.67
CA GLY A 48 21.34 8.78 23.67
C GLY A 48 22.69 8.57 23.00
N ALA A 49 23.67 9.32 23.49
CA ALA A 49 25.12 9.14 23.48
C ALA A 49 25.87 9.35 22.17
N GLU A 50 26.67 10.41 22.22
CA GLU A 50 28.01 10.59 21.65
C GLU A 50 28.34 9.85 20.35
N VAL A 51 28.23 10.55 19.22
CA VAL A 51 28.93 10.22 18.00
C VAL A 51 29.99 11.29 17.76
N GLN A 52 31.27 10.86 17.89
CA GLN A 52 32.41 11.61 17.45
C GLN A 52 32.30 11.95 15.96
N GLU A 53 32.66 13.18 15.63
CA GLU A 53 32.79 13.67 14.27
C GLU A 53 33.68 12.76 13.41
N ALA A 54 33.10 12.11 12.41
CA ALA A 54 33.80 11.59 11.25
C ALA A 54 32.84 11.57 10.06
N ASP A 55 33.14 12.43 9.09
CA ASP A 55 32.70 12.44 7.71
C ASP A 55 31.19 12.31 7.41
N ALA A 56 30.56 13.44 7.13
CA ALA A 56 29.19 13.58 6.74
C ALA A 56 28.90 12.89 5.38
N PRO A 57 27.98 11.93 5.34
CA PRO A 57 27.30 11.59 4.09
C PRO A 57 25.98 12.35 3.99
N SER A 58 25.79 12.91 2.82
CA SER A 58 24.65 13.59 2.26
C SER A 58 23.25 13.26 2.81
N GLU A 59 22.55 14.32 3.19
CA GLU A 59 21.09 14.50 3.34
C GLU A 59 20.34 13.52 4.22
N VAL A 60 20.11 13.96 5.42
CA VAL A 60 19.45 13.30 6.54
C VAL A 60 17.93 13.23 6.31
N PRO A 61 17.28 12.05 6.47
CA PRO A 61 15.82 11.87 6.34
C PRO A 61 14.99 12.74 7.30
N GLU A 62 15.55 13.16 8.43
CA GLU A 62 14.89 14.03 9.41
C GLU A 62 14.65 15.45 8.89
N GLN A 63 15.56 16.01 8.10
CA GLN A 63 15.36 17.31 7.47
C GLN A 63 14.16 17.31 6.51
N THR A 64 13.90 16.18 5.83
CA THR A 64 12.76 16.07 4.91
C THR A 64 11.42 16.00 5.65
N ALA A 65 11.35 15.31 6.79
CA ALA A 65 10.15 15.26 7.63
C ALA A 65 9.87 16.62 8.29
N TYR A 66 10.87 17.25 8.82
CA TYR A 66 10.78 18.61 9.40
C TYR A 66 10.35 19.64 8.36
N GLN A 67 10.92 19.61 7.15
CA GLN A 67 10.51 20.51 6.07
C GLN A 67 9.05 20.30 5.67
N ARG A 68 8.56 19.06 5.58
CA ARG A 68 7.15 18.80 5.26
C ARG A 68 6.19 19.30 6.34
N VAL A 69 6.51 19.11 7.60
CA VAL A 69 5.71 19.66 8.72
C VAL A 69 5.66 21.18 8.62
N LYS A 70 6.81 21.82 8.38
CA LYS A 70 6.91 23.27 8.20
C LYS A 70 6.11 23.77 7.00
N GLU A 71 6.13 23.07 5.87
CA GLU A 71 5.33 23.39 4.69
C GLU A 71 3.82 23.30 4.97
N VAL A 72 3.35 22.26 5.65
CA VAL A 72 1.94 22.11 6.05
C VAL A 72 1.50 23.26 6.95
N TRP A 73 2.31 23.65 7.93
CA TRP A 73 2.03 24.78 8.79
C TRP A 73 1.98 26.12 8.05
N LEU A 74 2.90 26.35 7.11
CA LEU A 74 2.90 27.56 6.29
C LEU A 74 1.66 27.64 5.40
N LEU A 75 1.25 26.52 4.81
CA LEU A 75 0.01 26.43 4.03
C LEU A 75 -1.23 26.68 4.89
N ALA A 76 -1.27 26.14 6.11
CA ALA A 76 -2.36 26.36 7.06
C ALA A 76 -2.47 27.85 7.45
N VAL A 77 -1.34 28.50 7.75
CA VAL A 77 -1.29 29.94 8.02
C VAL A 77 -1.79 30.75 6.82
N ALA A 78 -1.32 30.43 5.61
CA ALA A 78 -1.74 31.10 4.38
C ALA A 78 -3.25 30.91 4.14
N ALA A 79 -3.77 29.72 4.33
CA ALA A 79 -5.21 29.42 4.20
C ALA A 79 -6.05 30.20 5.19
N CYS A 80 -5.69 30.21 6.47
CA CYS A 80 -6.38 30.98 7.51
C CYS A 80 -6.33 32.51 7.20
N SER A 81 -5.17 33.03 6.82
CA SER A 81 -4.99 34.42 6.42
C SER A 81 -5.87 34.80 5.22
N ALA A 82 -5.89 33.98 4.17
CA ALA A 82 -6.72 34.21 2.98
C ALA A 82 -8.23 34.25 3.31
N MET A 83 -8.66 33.51 4.31
CA MET A 83 -10.04 33.48 4.79
C MET A 83 -10.34 34.52 5.88
N GLY A 84 -9.34 35.34 6.27
CA GLY A 84 -9.47 36.37 7.30
C GLY A 84 -9.61 35.80 8.71
N VAL A 85 -9.17 34.57 8.93
CA VAL A 85 -9.20 33.91 10.25
C VAL A 85 -7.92 34.25 11.00
N ARG A 86 -8.09 34.84 12.20
CA ARG A 86 -6.98 35.32 13.04
C ARG A 86 -6.73 34.46 14.29
N ASP A 87 -7.56 33.48 14.54
CA ASP A 87 -7.41 32.59 15.71
C ASP A 87 -6.31 31.57 15.43
N PRO A 88 -5.21 31.56 16.18
CA PRO A 88 -4.11 30.63 15.99
C PRO A 88 -4.53 29.15 16.17
N ARG A 89 -5.60 28.87 16.95
CA ARG A 89 -6.15 27.54 17.11
C ARG A 89 -6.67 26.99 15.78
N MET A 90 -7.22 27.84 14.93
CA MET A 90 -7.68 27.44 13.61
C MET A 90 -6.51 27.05 12.69
N VAL A 91 -5.36 27.70 12.83
CA VAL A 91 -4.15 27.29 12.09
C VAL A 91 -3.77 25.85 12.47
N HIS A 92 -3.81 25.54 13.76
CA HIS A 92 -3.53 24.19 14.26
C HIS A 92 -4.52 23.17 13.67
N VAL A 93 -5.82 23.44 13.76
CA VAL A 93 -6.86 22.56 13.19
C VAL A 93 -6.64 22.35 11.70
N VAL A 94 -6.42 23.43 10.93
CA VAL A 94 -6.18 23.34 9.49
C VAL A 94 -4.93 22.52 9.19
N ALA A 95 -3.84 22.75 9.93
CA ALA A 95 -2.61 21.98 9.77
C ALA A 95 -2.82 20.49 10.05
N GLU A 96 -3.54 20.14 11.13
CA GLU A 96 -3.85 18.74 11.47
C GLU A 96 -4.73 18.06 10.41
N VAL A 97 -5.76 18.77 9.90
CA VAL A 97 -6.60 18.24 8.82
C VAL A 97 -5.80 18.09 7.52
N MET A 98 -4.91 19.02 7.20
CA MET A 98 -4.04 18.92 6.03
C MET A 98 -2.97 17.82 6.18
N ALA A 99 -2.53 17.53 7.40
CA ALA A 99 -1.56 16.48 7.69
C ALA A 99 -2.23 15.09 7.83
N SER A 100 -3.52 15.00 8.07
CA SER A 100 -4.23 13.72 8.29
C SER A 100 -4.07 12.72 7.13
N PRO A 101 -4.09 13.14 5.84
CA PRO A 101 -3.83 12.23 4.73
C PRO A 101 -2.46 11.55 4.78
N THR A 102 -1.43 12.23 5.26
CA THR A 102 -0.07 11.64 5.39
C THR A 102 -0.02 10.53 6.46
N ARG A 103 -1.02 10.46 7.32
CA ARG A 103 -1.22 9.41 8.32
C ARG A 103 -2.22 8.35 7.85
N GLY A 104 -2.76 8.51 6.64
CA GLY A 104 -3.75 7.63 6.04
C GLY A 104 -5.19 7.91 6.47
N SER A 105 -5.45 8.88 7.35
CA SER A 105 -6.79 9.26 7.79
C SER A 105 -7.43 10.25 6.82
N THR A 106 -8.74 10.16 6.64
CA THR A 106 -9.51 11.08 5.78
C THR A 106 -10.26 12.15 6.56
N ALA A 107 -10.27 12.05 7.88
CA ALA A 107 -10.86 12.99 8.81
C ALA A 107 -10.02 13.05 10.10
N VAL A 108 -10.30 13.99 10.98
CA VAL A 108 -9.66 14.15 12.30
C VAL A 108 -10.76 14.26 13.35
N LEU A 109 -10.69 13.47 14.41
CA LEU A 109 -11.62 13.55 15.55
C LEU A 109 -11.39 14.83 16.36
N LEU A 110 -12.46 15.41 16.88
CA LEU A 110 -12.36 16.55 17.81
C LEU A 110 -11.57 16.17 19.08
N SER A 111 -11.76 14.95 19.59
CA SER A 111 -11.00 14.40 20.71
C SER A 111 -9.49 14.31 20.42
N GLU A 112 -9.10 13.94 19.21
CA GLU A 112 -7.69 13.94 18.81
C GLU A 112 -7.10 15.36 18.77
N LEU A 113 -7.87 16.34 18.28
CA LEU A 113 -7.45 17.74 18.25
C LEU A 113 -7.27 18.30 19.65
N THR A 114 -8.22 18.05 20.56
CA THR A 114 -8.13 18.50 21.96
C THR A 114 -7.00 17.81 22.74
N ALA A 115 -6.80 16.51 22.54
CA ALA A 115 -5.74 15.74 23.20
C ALA A 115 -4.33 16.21 22.77
N ARG A 116 -4.13 16.51 21.49
CA ARG A 116 -2.84 17.00 20.96
C ARG A 116 -2.54 18.43 21.40
N VAL A 117 -3.57 19.25 21.54
CA VAL A 117 -3.47 20.60 22.11
C VAL A 117 -3.04 20.55 23.57
N GLY A 118 -3.38 19.47 24.31
CA GLY A 118 -3.05 19.31 25.73
C GLY A 118 -1.69 18.61 26.01
N ALA A 119 -1.16 17.84 25.08
CA ALA A 119 -0.03 16.92 25.35
C ALA A 119 1.37 17.55 25.24
N ASP A 120 1.53 18.62 24.49
CA ASP A 120 2.88 19.10 24.12
C ASP A 120 3.48 20.13 25.08
N GLY A 121 3.00 20.24 26.33
CA GLY A 121 3.73 20.96 27.35
C GLY A 121 4.12 22.43 27.05
N SER A 122 3.62 23.01 25.93
CA SER A 122 4.00 24.36 25.50
C SER A 122 3.64 25.41 26.54
N PRO A 123 4.53 26.38 26.84
CA PRO A 123 4.32 27.37 27.89
C PRO A 123 3.21 28.37 27.60
N THR A 124 2.63 28.39 26.46
CA THR A 124 1.59 29.35 26.03
C THR A 124 0.16 28.95 26.35
N GLY A 125 -0.01 28.30 27.42
CA GLY A 125 -1.12 28.17 28.40
C GLY A 125 -2.58 28.21 28.00
N SER A 126 -2.99 28.78 26.88
CA SER A 126 -4.42 28.99 26.59
C SER A 126 -5.14 27.83 25.88
N TRP A 127 -4.42 26.84 25.45
CA TRP A 127 -4.93 25.67 24.71
C TRP A 127 -5.37 24.51 25.58
N ARG A 128 -4.85 24.47 26.82
CA ARG A 128 -4.99 23.32 27.75
C ARG A 128 -6.37 23.08 28.33
N SER A 129 -7.35 23.94 28.06
CA SER A 129 -8.66 23.88 28.68
C SER A 129 -9.85 23.95 27.71
N ILE A 130 -9.60 23.71 26.42
CA ILE A 130 -10.72 23.70 25.47
C ILE A 130 -11.29 22.27 25.43
N ASP A 131 -12.53 22.10 25.80
CA ASP A 131 -13.25 20.86 25.59
C ASP A 131 -13.74 20.72 24.15
N GLU A 132 -14.20 19.52 23.77
CA GLU A 132 -14.66 19.23 22.41
C GLU A 132 -15.82 20.12 21.96
N ALA A 133 -16.75 20.42 22.85
CA ALA A 133 -17.92 21.29 22.58
C ALA A 133 -17.47 22.73 22.28
N SER A 134 -16.55 23.25 23.10
CA SER A 134 -15.99 24.60 22.92
C SER A 134 -15.13 24.68 21.63
N LEU A 135 -14.38 23.63 21.32
CA LEU A 135 -13.66 23.53 20.05
C LEU A 135 -14.62 23.46 18.86
N GLY A 136 -15.67 22.65 18.95
CA GLY A 136 -16.73 22.56 17.94
C GLY A 136 -17.37 23.94 17.67
N ALA A 137 -17.76 24.67 18.73
CA ALA A 137 -18.32 26.01 18.60
C ALA A 137 -17.35 27.01 17.96
N LEU A 138 -16.05 26.94 18.30
CA LEU A 138 -15.02 27.75 17.66
C LEU A 138 -14.91 27.44 16.16
N LEU A 139 -14.91 26.17 15.80
CA LEU A 139 -14.81 25.73 14.40
C LEU A 139 -15.98 26.27 13.58
N VAL A 140 -17.20 26.12 14.07
CA VAL A 140 -18.43 26.59 13.41
C VAL A 140 -18.44 28.11 13.26
N SER A 141 -18.00 28.84 14.30
CA SER A 141 -17.91 30.31 14.24
C SER A 141 -16.82 30.82 13.29
N SER A 142 -15.88 29.96 12.88
CA SER A 142 -14.82 30.30 11.97
C SER A 142 -15.31 30.40 10.51
N ARG A 143 -14.58 31.15 9.68
CA ARG A 143 -14.84 31.19 8.23
C ARG A 143 -14.27 29.99 7.47
N MET A 144 -13.66 29.05 8.16
CA MET A 144 -12.99 27.89 7.57
C MET A 144 -13.87 26.64 7.55
N VAL A 145 -14.88 26.55 8.42
CA VAL A 145 -15.68 25.34 8.66
C VAL A 145 -17.16 25.58 8.42
N ASP A 146 -17.79 24.68 7.67
CA ASP A 146 -19.25 24.57 7.53
C ASP A 146 -19.76 23.36 8.33
N GLU A 147 -20.96 23.48 8.93
CA GLU A 147 -21.65 22.36 9.59
C GLU A 147 -22.43 21.48 8.62
N SER A 148 -22.71 21.98 7.42
CA SER A 148 -23.38 21.22 6.38
C SER A 148 -22.68 21.38 5.04
N PHE A 149 -22.84 20.37 4.19
CA PHE A 149 -22.32 20.41 2.83
C PHE A 149 -23.17 21.30 1.92
N GLU A 150 -24.50 21.33 2.15
CA GLU A 150 -25.45 22.04 1.29
C GLU A 150 -25.31 23.55 1.43
N GLY A 151 -25.06 24.21 0.27
CA GLY A 151 -24.90 25.66 0.21
C GLY A 151 -23.60 26.22 0.78
N GLY A 152 -22.78 25.43 1.41
CA GLY A 152 -21.51 25.84 1.96
C GLY A 152 -20.37 25.89 0.94
N THR A 153 -19.42 26.77 1.15
CA THR A 153 -18.23 26.96 0.26
C THR A 153 -16.92 26.89 1.03
N ARG A 154 -16.94 26.74 2.34
CA ARG A 154 -15.74 26.71 3.18
C ARG A 154 -14.94 25.44 2.96
N PRO A 155 -13.60 25.48 3.13
CA PRO A 155 -12.72 24.38 2.78
C PRO A 155 -12.83 23.14 3.69
N LEU A 156 -13.33 23.33 4.91
CA LEU A 156 -13.50 22.27 5.90
C LEU A 156 -14.99 22.07 6.25
N LEU A 157 -15.30 20.89 6.72
CA LEU A 157 -16.61 20.50 7.23
C LEU A 157 -16.45 19.89 8.61
N LEU A 158 -17.38 20.24 9.51
CA LEU A 158 -17.57 19.54 10.78
C LEU A 158 -18.76 18.60 10.62
N VAL A 159 -18.50 17.30 10.70
CA VAL A 159 -19.51 16.25 10.56
C VAL A 159 -19.49 15.43 11.86
N HIS A 160 -20.51 15.55 12.67
CA HIS A 160 -20.57 15.00 14.02
C HIS A 160 -19.37 15.48 14.87
N ASP A 161 -18.48 14.59 15.23
CA ASP A 161 -17.27 14.83 16.01
C ASP A 161 -15.97 14.87 15.17
N LYS A 162 -16.10 14.98 13.83
CA LYS A 162 -14.98 14.90 12.89
C LYS A 162 -14.85 16.13 12.01
N VAL A 163 -13.61 16.60 11.85
CA VAL A 163 -13.27 17.65 10.89
C VAL A 163 -12.67 17.00 9.65
N VAL A 164 -13.19 17.37 8.50
CA VAL A 164 -12.78 16.80 7.20
C VAL A 164 -12.58 17.91 6.15
N SER A 165 -11.65 17.73 5.22
CA SER A 165 -11.58 18.63 4.07
C SER A 165 -12.77 18.40 3.13
N ARG A 166 -13.30 19.48 2.52
CA ARG A 166 -14.44 19.38 1.60
C ARG A 166 -14.17 18.42 0.43
N SER A 167 -12.96 18.38 -0.08
CA SER A 167 -12.58 17.49 -1.17
C SER A 167 -12.68 16.01 -0.79
N LEU A 168 -12.24 15.64 0.42
CA LEU A 168 -12.36 14.27 0.91
C LEU A 168 -13.81 13.92 1.27
N PHE A 169 -14.59 14.89 1.79
CA PHE A 169 -16.04 14.68 2.02
C PHE A 169 -16.77 14.36 0.70
N VAL A 170 -16.49 15.11 -0.38
CA VAL A 170 -17.04 14.83 -1.71
C VAL A 170 -16.63 13.43 -2.19
N ALA A 171 -15.37 13.03 -1.95
CA ALA A 171 -14.90 11.70 -2.32
C ALA A 171 -15.65 10.60 -1.55
N HIS A 172 -15.89 10.76 -0.24
CA HIS A 172 -16.74 9.86 0.55
C HIS A 172 -18.16 9.76 -0.03
N GLY A 173 -18.76 10.92 -0.37
CA GLY A 173 -20.10 10.99 -0.96
C GLY A 173 -20.21 10.18 -2.24
N LYS A 174 -19.25 10.29 -3.16
CA LYS A 174 -19.23 9.53 -4.42
C LYS A 174 -19.15 8.01 -4.20
N VAL A 175 -18.31 7.57 -3.25
CA VAL A 175 -18.22 6.14 -2.89
C VAL A 175 -19.54 5.68 -2.27
N ARG A 176 -20.11 6.45 -1.35
CA ARG A 176 -21.42 6.17 -0.72
C ARG A 176 -22.52 6.03 -1.77
N GLU A 177 -22.69 7.01 -2.67
CA GLU A 177 -23.70 7.00 -3.72
C GLU A 177 -23.63 5.72 -4.56
N ARG A 178 -22.43 5.35 -4.98
CA ARG A 178 -22.22 4.10 -5.72
C ARG A 178 -22.64 2.87 -4.91
N TRP A 179 -22.25 2.82 -3.62
CA TRP A 179 -22.49 1.67 -2.78
C TRP A 179 -23.95 1.48 -2.39
N GLN A 180 -24.69 2.59 -2.32
CA GLN A 180 -26.12 2.60 -2.02
C GLN A 180 -27.03 2.38 -3.23
N LEU A 181 -26.48 2.18 -4.44
CA LEU A 181 -27.30 1.87 -5.62
C LEU A 181 -28.12 0.59 -5.42
N GLN A 182 -29.42 0.75 -5.39
CA GLN A 182 -30.41 -0.32 -5.21
C GLN A 182 -30.64 -1.14 -6.48
N GLY A 183 -31.17 -2.35 -6.29
CA GLY A 183 -31.61 -3.23 -7.35
C GLY A 183 -30.49 -4.05 -7.99
N ARG A 184 -30.88 -5.08 -8.72
CA ARG A 184 -30.00 -5.97 -9.50
C ARG A 184 -30.01 -5.63 -10.97
N LEU A 185 -28.93 -5.93 -11.65
CA LEU A 185 -28.85 -5.90 -13.11
C LEU A 185 -29.45 -7.20 -13.67
N ALA A 186 -29.62 -7.27 -15.00
CA ALA A 186 -30.06 -8.50 -15.64
C ALA A 186 -29.08 -9.66 -15.33
N PRO A 187 -29.59 -10.83 -14.91
CA PRO A 187 -28.74 -11.97 -14.62
C PRO A 187 -28.07 -12.51 -15.89
N PHE A 188 -27.01 -13.28 -15.71
CA PHE A 188 -26.32 -13.97 -16.80
C PHE A 188 -27.04 -15.28 -17.11
N GLU A 189 -27.15 -15.61 -18.38
CA GLU A 189 -27.92 -16.78 -18.84
C GLU A 189 -27.03 -18.02 -19.08
N LYS A 190 -25.74 -17.79 -19.40
CA LYS A 190 -24.81 -18.84 -19.81
C LYS A 190 -23.77 -19.10 -18.73
N GLY A 191 -23.29 -20.33 -18.70
CA GLY A 191 -22.21 -20.78 -17.82
C GLY A 191 -22.69 -21.66 -16.69
N LYS A 192 -21.91 -22.71 -16.39
CA LYS A 192 -22.15 -23.61 -15.26
C LYS A 192 -21.23 -23.21 -14.13
N ILE A 193 -21.78 -23.00 -12.97
CA ILE A 193 -21.04 -22.75 -11.74
C ILE A 193 -20.98 -24.05 -10.95
N ASP A 194 -19.78 -24.53 -10.66
CA ASP A 194 -19.59 -25.74 -9.84
C ASP A 194 -19.50 -25.36 -8.38
N ASP A 195 -20.49 -25.76 -7.60
CA ASP A 195 -20.58 -25.59 -6.17
C ASP A 195 -20.51 -26.91 -5.39
N THR A 196 -20.18 -28.00 -6.09
CA THR A 196 -20.16 -29.35 -5.50
C THR A 196 -18.91 -29.64 -4.66
N VAL A 197 -17.89 -28.77 -4.75
CA VAL A 197 -16.65 -28.90 -4.01
C VAL A 197 -16.70 -28.01 -2.77
N GLU A 198 -16.76 -28.60 -1.59
CA GLU A 198 -16.92 -27.91 -0.31
C GLU A 198 -15.88 -26.79 -0.09
N ASN A 199 -14.62 -27.07 -0.41
CA ASN A 199 -13.52 -26.11 -0.25
C ASN A 199 -13.58 -24.89 -1.23
N SER A 200 -14.42 -24.94 -2.27
CA SER A 200 -14.61 -23.84 -3.23
C SER A 200 -15.98 -23.16 -3.13
N HIS A 201 -16.76 -23.50 -2.11
CA HIS A 201 -18.12 -22.98 -1.96
C HIS A 201 -18.18 -21.45 -1.92
N SER A 202 -17.33 -20.79 -1.13
CA SER A 202 -17.26 -19.32 -1.07
C SER A 202 -16.81 -18.68 -2.38
N GLN A 203 -15.92 -19.32 -3.15
CA GLN A 203 -15.57 -18.87 -4.50
C GLN A 203 -16.77 -18.96 -5.45
N SER A 204 -17.51 -20.08 -5.41
CA SER A 204 -18.72 -20.28 -6.21
C SER A 204 -19.81 -19.28 -5.87
N GLU A 205 -19.93 -18.92 -4.59
CA GLU A 205 -20.87 -17.89 -4.15
C GLU A 205 -20.53 -16.51 -4.76
N ALA A 206 -19.25 -16.13 -4.81
CA ALA A 206 -18.82 -14.90 -5.47
C ALA A 206 -19.19 -14.88 -6.95
N VAL A 207 -18.99 -16.00 -7.67
CA VAL A 207 -19.37 -16.14 -9.08
C VAL A 207 -20.90 -16.08 -9.26
N LYS A 208 -21.66 -16.74 -8.38
CA LYS A 208 -23.14 -16.72 -8.38
C LYS A 208 -23.69 -15.30 -8.20
N ARG A 209 -23.09 -14.50 -7.33
CA ARG A 209 -23.52 -13.10 -7.11
C ARG A 209 -23.29 -12.22 -8.33
N VAL A 210 -22.16 -12.38 -9.02
CA VAL A 210 -21.93 -11.70 -10.30
C VAL A 210 -22.97 -12.15 -11.31
N ALA A 211 -23.22 -13.47 -11.43
CA ALA A 211 -24.23 -14.02 -12.34
C ALA A 211 -25.64 -13.50 -12.04
N ALA A 212 -25.99 -13.33 -10.78
CA ALA A 212 -27.29 -12.80 -10.35
C ALA A 212 -27.45 -11.29 -10.53
N GLY A 213 -26.44 -10.59 -11.05
CA GLY A 213 -26.51 -9.16 -11.37
C GLY A 213 -26.33 -8.22 -10.17
N HIS A 214 -25.68 -8.64 -9.09
CA HIS A 214 -25.36 -7.74 -7.99
C HIS A 214 -24.46 -6.60 -8.47
N ARG A 215 -24.79 -5.34 -8.13
CA ARG A 215 -24.08 -4.15 -8.64
C ARG A 215 -22.69 -3.97 -8.05
N ASN A 216 -22.56 -4.23 -6.77
CA ASN A 216 -21.30 -4.10 -6.05
C ASN A 216 -21.03 -5.39 -5.25
N ILE A 217 -19.85 -5.91 -5.37
CA ILE A 217 -19.45 -7.18 -4.75
C ILE A 217 -18.06 -7.01 -4.17
N ILE A 218 -17.86 -7.42 -2.94
CA ILE A 218 -16.57 -7.49 -2.28
C ILE A 218 -16.20 -8.96 -2.10
N VAL A 219 -15.04 -9.36 -2.60
CA VAL A 219 -14.46 -10.68 -2.37
C VAL A 219 -13.23 -10.53 -1.51
N THR A 220 -13.31 -10.99 -0.27
CA THR A 220 -12.20 -10.91 0.67
C THR A 220 -11.58 -12.27 0.91
N GLY A 221 -10.30 -12.27 1.26
CA GLY A 221 -9.62 -13.50 1.66
C GLY A 221 -8.14 -13.27 1.85
N GLY A 222 -7.56 -14.05 2.72
CA GLY A 222 -6.12 -14.05 2.95
C GLY A 222 -5.31 -14.55 1.73
N PRO A 223 -3.99 -14.58 1.84
CA PRO A 223 -3.14 -15.14 0.80
C PRO A 223 -3.41 -16.62 0.59
N GLY A 224 -3.51 -17.04 -0.67
CA GLY A 224 -3.73 -18.45 -1.01
C GLY A 224 -5.18 -18.93 -0.95
N THR A 225 -6.15 -18.06 -0.69
CA THR A 225 -7.58 -18.42 -0.68
C THR A 225 -8.21 -18.53 -2.07
N GLY A 226 -7.42 -18.33 -3.13
CA GLY A 226 -7.91 -18.48 -4.50
C GLY A 226 -8.59 -17.24 -5.07
N LYS A 227 -8.29 -16.03 -4.58
CA LYS A 227 -8.82 -14.76 -5.13
C LYS A 227 -8.64 -14.66 -6.64
N THR A 228 -7.43 -14.92 -7.15
CA THR A 228 -7.16 -14.87 -8.59
C THR A 228 -7.89 -15.96 -9.38
N THR A 229 -8.10 -17.14 -8.78
CA THR A 229 -8.94 -18.19 -9.38
C THR A 229 -10.39 -17.73 -9.48
N THR A 230 -10.91 -17.09 -8.44
CA THR A 230 -12.26 -16.51 -8.43
C THR A 230 -12.40 -15.44 -9.51
N ILE A 231 -11.40 -14.55 -9.68
CA ILE A 231 -11.36 -13.57 -10.78
C ILE A 231 -11.46 -14.29 -12.14
N GLY A 232 -10.65 -15.34 -12.38
CA GLY A 232 -10.68 -16.10 -13.62
C GLY A 232 -12.05 -16.71 -13.91
N ARG A 233 -12.69 -17.31 -12.90
CA ARG A 233 -14.05 -17.86 -13.01
C ARG A 233 -15.09 -16.78 -13.36
N ILE A 234 -15.01 -15.61 -12.72
CA ILE A 234 -15.88 -14.46 -13.03
C ILE A 234 -15.66 -13.98 -14.47
N VAL A 235 -14.39 -13.83 -14.89
CA VAL A 235 -14.07 -13.40 -16.26
C VAL A 235 -14.59 -14.41 -17.28
N ASN A 236 -14.37 -15.71 -17.05
CA ASN A 236 -14.89 -16.78 -17.91
C ASN A 236 -16.42 -16.69 -18.07
N LEU A 237 -17.12 -16.53 -16.96
CA LEU A 237 -18.58 -16.35 -16.97
C LEU A 237 -19.01 -15.11 -17.76
N CYS A 238 -18.33 -13.98 -17.58
CA CYS A 238 -18.63 -12.73 -18.27
C CYS A 238 -18.44 -12.87 -19.79
N VAL A 239 -17.31 -13.44 -20.21
CA VAL A 239 -16.99 -13.62 -21.64
C VAL A 239 -18.02 -14.56 -22.30
N LEU A 240 -18.41 -15.67 -21.66
CA LEU A 240 -19.46 -16.57 -22.13
C LEU A 240 -20.80 -15.86 -22.36
N ASN A 241 -21.07 -14.81 -21.59
CA ASN A 241 -22.29 -13.99 -21.72
C ASN A 241 -22.09 -12.75 -22.59
N GLY A 242 -20.97 -12.64 -23.32
CA GLY A 242 -20.68 -11.50 -24.21
C GLY A 242 -20.52 -10.17 -23.47
N LYS A 243 -20.19 -10.20 -22.17
CA LYS A 243 -19.98 -9.01 -21.36
C LYS A 243 -18.56 -8.46 -21.50
N ARG A 244 -18.45 -7.15 -21.59
CA ARG A 244 -17.16 -6.44 -21.59
C ARG A 244 -16.63 -6.37 -20.17
N VAL A 245 -15.43 -6.90 -19.98
CA VAL A 245 -14.77 -6.95 -18.67
C VAL A 245 -13.52 -6.09 -18.69
N GLU A 246 -13.41 -5.19 -17.72
CA GLU A 246 -12.18 -4.48 -17.42
C GLU A 246 -11.57 -5.01 -16.13
N LEU A 247 -10.28 -5.33 -16.18
CA LEU A 247 -9.51 -5.79 -15.04
C LEU A 247 -8.47 -4.74 -14.66
N ALA A 248 -8.41 -4.38 -13.39
CA ALA A 248 -7.39 -3.45 -12.94
C ALA A 248 -6.83 -3.79 -11.56
N ALA A 249 -5.61 -3.28 -11.31
CA ALA A 249 -4.95 -3.35 -10.01
C ALA A 249 -4.30 -2.00 -9.68
N PRO A 250 -4.03 -1.70 -8.40
CA PRO A 250 -3.40 -0.43 -8.00
C PRO A 250 -2.00 -0.24 -8.58
N THR A 251 -1.24 -1.32 -8.75
CA THR A 251 0.16 -1.29 -9.19
C THR A 251 0.40 -2.12 -10.45
N GLY A 252 1.42 -1.73 -11.24
CA GLY A 252 1.82 -2.47 -12.44
C GLY A 252 2.21 -3.92 -12.13
N ARG A 253 2.83 -4.14 -10.97
CA ARG A 253 3.23 -5.47 -10.52
C ARG A 253 2.06 -6.38 -10.19
N ALA A 254 1.05 -5.87 -9.46
CA ALA A 254 -0.17 -6.62 -9.18
C ALA A 254 -0.92 -6.95 -10.48
N GLN A 255 -0.98 -6.00 -11.40
CA GLN A 255 -1.55 -6.18 -12.74
C GLN A 255 -0.84 -7.29 -13.53
N ALA A 256 0.50 -7.25 -13.62
CA ALA A 256 1.28 -8.25 -14.36
C ALA A 256 1.08 -9.66 -13.77
N ARG A 257 1.13 -9.77 -12.43
CA ARG A 257 0.90 -11.03 -11.73
C ARG A 257 -0.51 -11.59 -11.93
N MET A 258 -1.53 -10.73 -11.86
CA MET A 258 -2.90 -11.14 -12.16
C MET A 258 -3.01 -11.69 -13.58
N PHE A 259 -2.41 -11.00 -14.56
CA PHE A 259 -2.44 -11.45 -15.96
C PHE A 259 -1.76 -12.81 -16.15
N GLN A 260 -0.56 -12.98 -15.58
CA GLN A 260 0.16 -14.25 -15.65
C GLN A 260 -0.63 -15.40 -15.04
N ALA A 261 -1.24 -15.17 -13.88
CA ALA A 261 -2.06 -16.20 -13.22
C ALA A 261 -3.33 -16.55 -14.02
N LEU A 262 -3.94 -15.59 -14.72
CA LEU A 262 -5.06 -15.85 -15.64
C LEU A 262 -4.63 -16.65 -16.87
N LEU A 263 -3.46 -16.35 -17.43
CA LEU A 263 -2.89 -17.13 -18.54
C LEU A 263 -2.56 -18.57 -18.12
N GLU A 264 -2.06 -18.79 -16.91
CA GLU A 264 -1.84 -20.13 -16.36
C GLU A 264 -3.15 -20.91 -16.23
N GLN A 265 -4.20 -20.25 -15.68
CA GLN A 265 -5.52 -20.86 -15.59
C GLN A 265 -6.09 -21.22 -16.98
N ALA A 266 -5.85 -20.38 -17.97
CA ALA A 266 -6.32 -20.61 -19.35
C ALA A 266 -5.72 -21.86 -19.99
N LYS A 267 -4.60 -22.40 -19.49
CA LYS A 267 -3.99 -23.65 -19.95
C LYS A 267 -4.66 -24.89 -19.41
N GLU A 268 -5.37 -24.76 -18.29
CA GLU A 268 -6.05 -25.86 -17.61
C GLU A 268 -7.39 -26.18 -18.30
N PRO A 269 -7.85 -27.46 -18.26
CA PRO A 269 -9.17 -27.82 -18.82
C PRO A 269 -10.32 -27.37 -17.93
N VAL A 270 -10.12 -27.32 -16.60
CA VAL A 270 -11.10 -26.91 -15.59
C VAL A 270 -10.46 -25.99 -14.59
N PHE A 271 -11.22 -25.12 -13.94
CA PHE A 271 -10.70 -24.25 -12.89
C PHE A 271 -10.26 -25.04 -11.67
N LYS A 272 -9.12 -24.67 -11.09
CA LYS A 272 -8.60 -25.30 -9.87
C LYS A 272 -9.62 -25.18 -8.73
N GLY A 273 -9.84 -26.26 -8.01
CA GLY A 273 -10.83 -26.32 -6.94
C GLY A 273 -12.25 -26.57 -7.40
N THR A 274 -12.47 -26.85 -8.68
CA THR A 274 -13.77 -27.29 -9.24
C THR A 274 -13.64 -28.66 -9.89
N LYS A 275 -14.76 -29.39 -10.03
CA LYS A 275 -14.79 -30.69 -10.72
C LYS A 275 -15.28 -30.60 -12.16
N SER A 276 -16.10 -29.61 -12.46
CA SER A 276 -16.86 -29.56 -13.71
C SER A 276 -16.93 -28.16 -14.36
N GLU A 277 -16.33 -27.13 -13.74
CA GLU A 277 -16.36 -25.79 -14.32
C GLU A 277 -15.24 -25.66 -15.35
N VAL A 278 -15.63 -25.74 -16.61
CA VAL A 278 -14.72 -25.76 -17.76
C VAL A 278 -14.15 -24.37 -18.01
N VAL A 279 -12.85 -24.31 -18.27
CA VAL A 279 -12.18 -23.13 -18.80
C VAL A 279 -12.54 -23.03 -20.30
N SER A 280 -13.36 -22.06 -20.64
CA SER A 280 -13.92 -21.95 -21.99
C SER A 280 -12.86 -21.54 -23.03
N PRO A 281 -13.04 -21.94 -24.30
CA PRO A 281 -12.22 -21.43 -25.39
C PRO A 281 -12.27 -19.91 -25.50
N GLU A 282 -13.46 -19.34 -25.31
CA GLU A 282 -13.70 -17.89 -25.39
C GLU A 282 -12.88 -17.14 -24.32
N PHE A 283 -12.72 -17.68 -23.12
CA PHE A 283 -11.87 -17.10 -22.07
C PHE A 283 -10.40 -17.10 -22.51
N ARG A 284 -9.91 -18.23 -23.07
CA ARG A 284 -8.55 -18.33 -23.59
C ARG A 284 -8.29 -17.32 -24.70
N ASP A 285 -9.20 -17.27 -25.67
CA ASP A 285 -9.12 -16.38 -26.83
C ASP A 285 -9.14 -14.90 -26.37
N ALA A 286 -10.01 -14.55 -25.41
CA ALA A 286 -10.09 -13.19 -24.88
C ALA A 286 -8.80 -12.72 -24.19
N LEU A 287 -8.08 -13.62 -23.52
CA LEU A 287 -6.78 -13.30 -22.91
C LEU A 287 -5.66 -13.22 -23.98
N LEU A 288 -5.63 -14.15 -24.93
CA LEU A 288 -4.59 -14.23 -25.95
C LEU A 288 -4.70 -13.12 -26.99
N ASN A 289 -5.91 -12.76 -27.44
CA ASN A 289 -6.13 -11.65 -28.37
C ASN A 289 -6.14 -10.27 -27.72
N GLY A 290 -5.99 -10.20 -26.37
CA GLY A 290 -5.95 -8.96 -25.62
C GLY A 290 -7.29 -8.26 -25.41
N THR A 291 -8.42 -8.91 -25.72
CA THR A 291 -9.77 -8.38 -25.42
C THR A 291 -9.98 -8.22 -23.92
N VAL A 292 -9.45 -9.15 -23.12
CA VAL A 292 -9.35 -9.04 -21.67
C VAL A 292 -7.87 -8.91 -21.30
N LYS A 293 -7.46 -7.69 -20.98
CA LYS A 293 -6.09 -7.37 -20.58
C LYS A 293 -6.09 -6.51 -19.32
N PRO A 294 -5.53 -7.01 -18.22
CA PRO A 294 -5.43 -6.21 -17.02
C PRO A 294 -4.64 -4.93 -17.21
N SER A 295 -5.04 -3.86 -16.50
CA SER A 295 -4.37 -2.58 -16.50
C SER A 295 -4.13 -2.08 -15.07
N THR A 296 -3.40 -0.98 -14.87
CA THR A 296 -3.45 -0.27 -13.60
C THR A 296 -4.71 0.60 -13.54
N ILE A 297 -5.24 0.83 -12.32
CA ILE A 297 -6.41 1.71 -12.13
C ILE A 297 -6.14 3.09 -12.73
N HIS A 298 -4.94 3.64 -12.53
CA HIS A 298 -4.53 4.92 -13.11
C HIS A 298 -4.63 4.90 -14.65
N ARG A 299 -4.17 3.83 -15.28
CA ARG A 299 -4.24 3.67 -16.74
C ARG A 299 -5.66 3.49 -17.22
N LEU A 300 -6.47 2.69 -16.50
CA LEU A 300 -7.90 2.51 -16.79
C LEU A 300 -8.64 3.85 -16.75
N LEU A 301 -8.30 4.73 -15.81
CA LEU A 301 -8.87 6.07 -15.68
C LEU A 301 -8.22 7.12 -16.60
N GLY A 302 -7.16 6.77 -17.34
CA GLY A 302 -6.42 7.71 -18.19
C GLY A 302 -5.67 8.79 -17.40
N ILE A 303 -5.22 8.47 -16.18
CA ILE A 303 -4.45 9.38 -15.34
C ILE A 303 -2.97 9.24 -15.71
N HIS A 304 -2.39 10.28 -16.28
CA HIS A 304 -0.98 10.31 -16.68
C HIS A 304 -0.26 11.49 -16.01
N GLY A 305 0.86 11.21 -15.31
CA GLY A 305 1.72 12.26 -14.74
C GLY A 305 1.05 13.19 -13.73
N GLY A 306 0.07 12.74 -12.98
CA GLY A 306 -0.66 13.57 -12.01
C GLY A 306 -1.72 14.50 -12.61
N VAL A 307 -1.80 14.58 -13.93
CA VAL A 307 -2.81 15.36 -14.65
C VAL A 307 -3.94 14.46 -15.13
N THR A 308 -5.16 14.79 -14.76
CA THR A 308 -6.37 14.08 -15.22
C THR A 308 -6.72 14.51 -16.64
N ALA A 309 -6.28 13.75 -17.63
CA ALA A 309 -6.75 13.89 -19.01
C ALA A 309 -7.75 12.79 -19.39
N GLY A 310 -8.24 12.03 -18.41
CA GLY A 310 -8.93 10.78 -18.65
C GLY A 310 -10.40 10.73 -18.28
N HIS A 311 -10.82 9.57 -17.85
CA HIS A 311 -12.20 9.24 -17.50
C HIS A 311 -12.64 9.98 -16.22
N GLY A 312 -13.82 10.49 -16.23
CA GLY A 312 -14.55 11.15 -15.15
C GLY A 312 -15.98 11.35 -15.63
N GLN A 313 -16.72 12.26 -15.04
CA GLN A 313 -18.12 12.51 -15.48
C GLN A 313 -18.32 12.67 -17.01
N LYS A 314 -17.25 13.02 -17.75
CA LYS A 314 -17.31 13.23 -19.20
C LYS A 314 -17.00 11.99 -20.03
N LYS A 315 -16.35 10.96 -19.48
CA LYS A 315 -16.00 9.73 -20.22
C LYS A 315 -16.06 8.52 -19.29
N LEU A 316 -17.10 7.74 -19.43
CA LEU A 316 -17.31 6.51 -18.67
C LEU A 316 -16.43 5.37 -19.21
N ILE A 317 -16.10 4.43 -18.34
CA ILE A 317 -15.42 3.18 -18.68
C ILE A 317 -16.38 2.34 -19.53
N ALA A 318 -15.91 1.85 -20.67
CA ALA A 318 -16.75 1.07 -21.59
C ALA A 318 -16.81 -0.42 -21.15
N ALA A 319 -17.34 -0.71 -19.98
CA ALA A 319 -17.41 -2.05 -19.41
C ALA A 319 -18.79 -2.37 -18.83
N ASP A 320 -19.14 -3.66 -18.84
CA ASP A 320 -20.30 -4.21 -18.15
C ASP A 320 -19.93 -4.73 -16.75
N VAL A 321 -18.66 -5.16 -16.58
CA VAL A 321 -18.09 -5.61 -15.31
C VAL A 321 -16.69 -5.02 -15.14
N VAL A 322 -16.43 -4.40 -14.00
CA VAL A 322 -15.10 -3.91 -13.62
C VAL A 322 -14.64 -4.67 -12.38
N ILE A 323 -13.47 -5.30 -12.46
CA ILE A 323 -12.88 -6.08 -11.38
C ILE A 323 -11.59 -5.41 -10.95
N ILE A 324 -11.48 -5.12 -9.66
CA ILE A 324 -10.29 -4.51 -9.05
C ILE A 324 -9.64 -5.53 -8.11
N ASP A 325 -8.45 -6.00 -8.47
CA ASP A 325 -7.63 -6.83 -7.57
C ASP A 325 -6.76 -5.97 -6.67
N GLU A 326 -6.33 -6.51 -5.53
CA GLU A 326 -5.58 -5.81 -4.47
C GLU A 326 -6.27 -4.51 -4.02
N ALA A 327 -7.60 -4.54 -3.88
CA ALA A 327 -8.42 -3.38 -3.56
C ALA A 327 -8.11 -2.74 -2.19
N SER A 328 -7.43 -3.46 -1.27
CA SER A 328 -6.92 -2.91 0.00
C SER A 328 -5.92 -1.75 -0.19
N MET A 329 -5.25 -1.70 -1.34
CA MET A 329 -4.29 -0.64 -1.66
C MET A 329 -4.93 0.60 -2.32
N VAL A 330 -6.23 0.59 -2.57
CA VAL A 330 -6.94 1.70 -3.24
C VAL A 330 -7.34 2.75 -2.20
N ASP A 331 -6.83 3.96 -2.36
CA ASP A 331 -7.18 5.10 -1.49
C ASP A 331 -8.57 5.68 -1.84
N LEU A 332 -9.07 6.55 -0.95
CA LEU A 332 -10.40 7.17 -1.11
C LEU A 332 -10.51 7.99 -2.39
N THR A 333 -9.50 8.76 -2.73
CA THR A 333 -9.54 9.66 -3.91
C THR A 333 -9.55 8.85 -5.20
N LEU A 334 -8.73 7.80 -5.27
CA LEU A 334 -8.68 6.92 -6.43
C LEU A 334 -9.98 6.12 -6.57
N MET A 335 -10.53 5.61 -5.45
CA MET A 335 -11.83 4.93 -5.45
C MET A 335 -12.96 5.86 -5.89
N ALA A 336 -13.00 7.10 -5.40
CA ALA A 336 -14.01 8.08 -5.82
C ALA A 336 -13.96 8.36 -7.32
N ARG A 337 -12.76 8.48 -7.90
CA ARG A 337 -12.58 8.64 -9.34
C ARG A 337 -13.02 7.39 -10.13
N LEU A 338 -12.73 6.22 -9.59
CA LEU A 338 -13.14 4.95 -10.20
C LEU A 338 -14.66 4.83 -10.26
N VAL A 339 -15.35 5.04 -9.14
CA VAL A 339 -16.82 4.92 -9.09
C VAL A 339 -17.51 5.98 -9.92
N GLU A 340 -16.94 7.18 -10.04
CA GLU A 340 -17.44 8.25 -10.92
C GLU A 340 -17.30 7.91 -12.41
N ALA A 341 -16.29 7.13 -12.78
CA ALA A 341 -16.06 6.69 -14.15
C ALA A 341 -16.89 5.43 -14.54
N LEU A 342 -17.53 4.77 -13.58
CA LEU A 342 -18.34 3.59 -13.84
C LEU A 342 -19.70 3.97 -14.45
N PRO A 343 -20.13 3.31 -15.54
CA PRO A 343 -21.49 3.48 -16.02
C PRO A 343 -22.50 2.89 -15.02
N PRO A 344 -23.74 3.42 -14.98
CA PRO A 344 -24.76 2.95 -14.03
C PRO A 344 -25.11 1.46 -14.16
N HIS A 345 -24.91 0.87 -15.34
CA HIS A 345 -25.18 -0.54 -15.61
C HIS A 345 -23.98 -1.46 -15.35
N ALA A 346 -22.81 -0.94 -15.00
CA ALA A 346 -21.66 -1.78 -14.74
C ALA A 346 -21.71 -2.40 -13.33
N GLN A 347 -21.27 -3.65 -13.22
CA GLN A 347 -20.97 -4.28 -11.94
C GLN A 347 -19.55 -3.88 -11.48
N LEU A 348 -19.37 -3.67 -10.17
CA LEU A 348 -18.07 -3.45 -9.55
C LEU A 348 -17.74 -4.60 -8.62
N VAL A 349 -16.64 -5.28 -8.89
CA VAL A 349 -16.13 -6.36 -8.06
C VAL A 349 -14.79 -5.93 -7.44
N LEU A 350 -14.76 -5.76 -6.13
CA LEU A 350 -13.55 -5.45 -5.38
C LEU A 350 -12.99 -6.73 -4.78
N VAL A 351 -11.74 -7.05 -5.11
CA VAL A 351 -11.06 -8.25 -4.59
C VAL A 351 -9.86 -7.81 -3.77
N GLY A 352 -9.75 -8.28 -2.52
CA GLY A 352 -8.65 -7.84 -1.66
C GLY A 352 -8.58 -8.58 -0.33
N ASP A 353 -7.63 -8.16 0.49
CA ASP A 353 -7.42 -8.69 1.84
C ASP A 353 -7.45 -7.51 2.83
N PRO A 354 -8.48 -7.40 3.66
CA PRO A 354 -8.63 -6.27 4.59
C PRO A 354 -7.58 -6.26 5.70
N HIS A 355 -6.88 -7.36 5.92
CA HIS A 355 -5.84 -7.48 6.95
C HIS A 355 -4.45 -7.09 6.43
N GLN A 356 -4.27 -6.93 5.13
CA GLN A 356 -3.03 -6.39 4.58
C GLN A 356 -2.93 -4.88 4.78
N LEU A 357 -1.70 -4.37 4.62
CA LEU A 357 -1.47 -2.92 4.65
C LEU A 357 -2.41 -2.21 3.69
N ALA A 358 -3.14 -1.24 4.21
CA ALA A 358 -3.98 -0.37 3.41
C ALA A 358 -3.13 0.55 2.50
N SER A 359 -3.80 1.34 1.67
CA SER A 359 -3.16 2.34 0.78
C SER A 359 -2.16 3.23 1.54
N VAL A 360 -1.12 3.68 0.85
CA VAL A 360 -0.19 4.69 1.39
C VAL A 360 -0.90 6.04 1.53
N GLU A 361 -1.74 6.36 0.56
CA GLU A 361 -2.59 7.56 0.56
C GLU A 361 -3.79 7.40 1.50
N ALA A 362 -4.54 8.49 1.70
CA ALA A 362 -5.60 8.56 2.68
C ALA A 362 -6.80 7.65 2.38
N GLY A 363 -7.26 6.95 3.39
CA GLY A 363 -8.44 6.09 3.38
C GLY A 363 -8.12 4.60 3.32
N SER A 364 -8.97 3.81 3.96
CA SER A 364 -8.98 2.35 3.93
C SER A 364 -10.33 1.88 3.39
N VAL A 365 -10.63 2.27 2.14
CA VAL A 365 -11.98 2.15 1.58
C VAL A 365 -12.51 0.72 1.65
N LEU A 366 -11.70 -0.28 1.32
CA LEU A 366 -12.12 -1.69 1.42
C LEU A 366 -12.48 -2.06 2.87
N GLY A 367 -11.65 -1.66 3.84
CA GLY A 367 -11.90 -1.89 5.26
C GLY A 367 -13.15 -1.17 5.75
N ASP A 368 -13.33 0.09 5.35
CA ASP A 368 -14.48 0.92 5.70
C ASP A 368 -15.80 0.34 5.18
N LEU A 369 -15.81 -0.14 3.92
CA LEU A 369 -16.97 -0.78 3.29
C LEU A 369 -17.35 -2.07 4.02
N ILE A 370 -16.35 -2.90 4.38
CA ILE A 370 -16.58 -4.15 5.12
C ILE A 370 -17.08 -3.86 6.54
N ALA A 371 -16.49 -2.90 7.24
CA ALA A 371 -16.89 -2.53 8.59
C ALA A 371 -18.32 -1.96 8.64
N ALA A 372 -18.70 -1.14 7.66
CA ALA A 372 -20.05 -0.63 7.54
C ALA A 372 -21.08 -1.75 7.36
N GLN A 373 -20.75 -2.76 6.58
CA GLN A 373 -21.60 -3.90 6.31
C GLN A 373 -21.75 -4.84 7.51
N GLN A 374 -20.65 -5.17 8.19
CA GLN A 374 -20.68 -6.00 9.40
C GLN A 374 -21.53 -5.37 10.52
N ALA A 375 -21.51 -4.06 10.62
CA ALA A 375 -22.34 -3.34 11.59
C ALA A 375 -23.83 -3.39 11.22
N ALA A 376 -24.18 -3.44 9.93
CA ALA A 376 -25.56 -3.60 9.46
C ALA A 376 -26.06 -5.05 9.65
N ASP A 377 -25.21 -6.03 9.36
CA ASP A 377 -25.52 -7.46 9.51
C ASP A 377 -25.77 -7.88 10.96
N ALA A 378 -25.20 -7.16 11.94
CA ALA A 378 -25.39 -7.43 13.36
C ALA A 378 -26.82 -7.12 13.88
N THR A 379 -27.61 -6.38 13.12
CA THR A 379 -28.98 -5.95 13.53
C THR A 379 -30.11 -6.83 12.99
N GLU A 380 -29.90 -7.62 11.90
CA GLU A 380 -30.94 -8.47 11.28
C GLU A 380 -30.29 -9.73 10.63
N ALA A 381 -30.15 -10.82 11.39
CA ALA A 381 -29.24 -11.93 11.07
C ALA A 381 -29.57 -12.81 9.85
N GLU A 382 -30.81 -12.96 9.38
CA GLU A 382 -31.12 -13.83 8.23
C GLU A 382 -31.34 -13.07 6.91
N ALA A 383 -31.98 -11.93 6.93
CA ALA A 383 -32.17 -11.08 5.75
C ALA A 383 -30.85 -10.40 5.31
N ALA A 384 -29.94 -10.18 6.28
CA ALA A 384 -28.65 -9.55 6.06
C ALA A 384 -27.67 -10.40 5.23
N LEU A 385 -27.72 -11.72 5.34
CA LEU A 385 -26.80 -12.61 4.60
C LEU A 385 -27.05 -12.60 3.07
N GLU A 386 -28.31 -12.48 2.65
CA GLU A 386 -28.67 -12.33 1.22
C GLU A 386 -28.40 -10.90 0.70
N ALA A 387 -28.45 -9.90 1.57
CA ALA A 387 -28.16 -8.51 1.25
C ALA A 387 -26.65 -8.21 1.29
N SER A 388 -25.86 -9.03 1.98
CA SER A 388 -24.42 -8.83 2.13
C SER A 388 -23.73 -8.78 0.78
N GLN A 389 -22.98 -7.70 0.54
CA GLN A 389 -22.17 -7.53 -0.67
C GLN A 389 -20.78 -8.14 -0.51
N THR A 390 -20.44 -8.60 0.69
CA THR A 390 -19.11 -9.16 1.02
C THR A 390 -19.15 -10.68 1.07
N ILE A 391 -18.25 -11.31 0.32
CA ILE A 391 -18.00 -12.75 0.35
C ILE A 391 -16.59 -12.97 0.89
N LYS A 392 -16.47 -13.75 1.96
CA LYS A 392 -15.20 -14.14 2.54
C LYS A 392 -14.79 -15.51 2.01
N LEU A 393 -13.61 -15.55 1.40
CA LEU A 393 -13.00 -16.82 0.99
C LEU A 393 -12.29 -17.45 2.19
N ASP A 394 -12.87 -18.51 2.73
CA ASP A 394 -12.44 -19.09 4.01
C ASP A 394 -11.36 -20.17 3.84
N PHE A 395 -11.32 -20.85 2.70
CA PHE A 395 -10.39 -21.95 2.49
C PHE A 395 -9.06 -21.47 1.89
N VAL A 396 -7.95 -21.89 2.51
CA VAL A 396 -6.60 -21.59 2.05
C VAL A 396 -6.03 -22.77 1.26
N PHE A 397 -5.85 -22.60 -0.05
CA PHE A 397 -5.34 -23.64 -0.96
C PHE A 397 -3.82 -23.73 -1.03
N ARG A 398 -3.11 -22.67 -0.61
CA ARG A 398 -1.65 -22.55 -0.80
C ARG A 398 -0.84 -23.23 0.27
N THR A 399 -1.27 -23.15 1.51
CA THR A 399 -0.55 -23.68 2.67
C THR A 399 -1.34 -24.81 3.28
N ALA A 400 -0.62 -25.84 3.74
CA ALA A 400 -1.25 -26.93 4.47
C ALA A 400 -1.98 -26.41 5.72
N PRO A 401 -3.02 -27.09 6.20
CA PRO A 401 -3.75 -26.64 7.40
C PRO A 401 -2.88 -26.49 8.65
N ASP A 402 -1.76 -27.22 8.71
CA ASP A 402 -0.76 -27.23 9.79
C ASP A 402 0.46 -26.33 9.51
N SER A 403 0.38 -25.46 8.52
CA SER A 403 1.46 -24.55 8.16
C SER A 403 1.70 -23.50 9.24
N LYS A 404 2.94 -23.44 9.75
CA LYS A 404 3.35 -22.41 10.73
C LYS A 404 3.34 -21.01 10.14
N ILE A 405 3.49 -20.82 8.82
CA ILE A 405 3.29 -19.52 8.17
C ILE A 405 1.87 -19.02 8.43
N ARG A 406 0.88 -19.93 8.34
CA ARG A 406 -0.50 -19.63 8.64
C ARG A 406 -0.68 -19.32 10.13
N ASP A 407 -0.14 -20.18 11.01
CA ASP A 407 -0.19 -19.96 12.46
C ASP A 407 0.42 -18.59 12.83
N LEU A 408 1.56 -18.23 12.22
CA LEU A 408 2.20 -16.94 12.46
C LEU A 408 1.37 -15.78 11.93
N ALA A 409 0.75 -15.93 10.76
CA ALA A 409 -0.15 -14.92 10.23
C ALA A 409 -1.36 -14.72 11.17
N GLU A 410 -1.93 -15.80 11.72
CA GLU A 410 -3.02 -15.74 12.71
C GLU A 410 -2.54 -15.11 14.04
N VAL A 411 -1.32 -15.42 14.50
CA VAL A 411 -0.71 -14.76 15.66
C VAL A 411 -0.53 -13.26 15.39
N SER A 412 -0.05 -12.89 14.20
CA SER A 412 0.13 -11.47 13.84
C SER A 412 -1.19 -10.69 13.86
N LEU A 413 -2.30 -11.36 13.58
CA LEU A 413 -3.65 -10.79 13.65
C LEU A 413 -4.28 -10.83 15.06
N GLY A 414 -3.59 -11.43 16.04
CA GLY A 414 -4.10 -11.58 17.40
C GLY A 414 -5.22 -12.63 17.52
N ILE A 415 -5.39 -13.52 16.52
CA ILE A 415 -6.44 -14.54 16.49
C ILE A 415 -6.05 -15.77 17.31
N SER A 416 -4.77 -16.14 17.31
CA SER A 416 -4.25 -17.32 18.01
C SER A 416 -3.10 -16.94 18.93
N THR A 417 -3.02 -17.62 20.09
CA THR A 417 -1.93 -17.47 21.06
C THR A 417 -1.18 -18.79 21.32
N GLY A 418 -1.71 -19.92 20.82
CA GLY A 418 -1.37 -21.25 21.31
C GLY A 418 0.01 -21.79 20.95
N ARG A 419 0.70 -21.26 19.91
CA ARG A 419 2.02 -21.76 19.47
C ARG A 419 3.11 -20.67 19.43
N ARG A 420 2.84 -19.53 20.02
CA ARG A 420 3.72 -18.36 19.94
C ARG A 420 5.12 -18.64 20.48
N ASP A 421 5.24 -19.33 21.61
CA ASP A 421 6.50 -19.58 22.29
C ASP A 421 7.30 -20.71 21.63
N GLU A 422 6.64 -21.65 20.92
CA GLU A 422 7.29 -22.72 20.15
C GLU A 422 8.02 -22.23 18.90
N MET A 423 7.71 -20.99 18.45
CA MET A 423 8.27 -20.37 17.26
C MET A 423 9.49 -19.48 17.55
N LEU A 424 9.93 -19.39 18.81
CA LEU A 424 10.98 -18.49 19.24
C LEU A 424 12.34 -19.17 19.18
N PHE A 425 13.29 -18.58 18.44
CA PHE A 425 14.68 -19.03 18.39
C PHE A 425 15.61 -18.01 19.05
N PRO A 426 16.60 -18.47 19.83
CA PRO A 426 17.49 -17.57 20.58
C PRO A 426 18.49 -16.83 19.71
N THR A 427 18.78 -17.30 18.50
CA THR A 427 19.75 -16.69 17.58
C THR A 427 19.31 -16.82 16.12
N VAL A 428 19.77 -15.88 15.29
CA VAL A 428 19.58 -15.97 13.82
C VAL A 428 20.17 -17.26 13.27
N ALA A 429 21.35 -17.65 13.74
CA ALA A 429 22.00 -18.89 13.32
C ALA A 429 21.15 -20.13 13.64
N ALA A 430 20.57 -20.21 14.85
CA ALA A 430 19.68 -21.32 15.20
C ALA A 430 18.45 -21.39 14.29
N ALA A 431 17.89 -20.24 13.98
CA ALA A 431 16.75 -20.15 13.10
C ALA A 431 17.05 -20.43 11.63
N MET A 432 18.22 -20.03 11.16
CA MET A 432 18.64 -20.33 9.79
C MET A 432 19.07 -21.79 9.64
N ALA A 433 19.60 -22.40 10.72
CA ALA A 433 19.98 -23.81 10.79
C ALA A 433 18.80 -24.77 11.06
N ALA A 434 17.72 -24.26 11.66
CA ALA A 434 16.51 -25.05 11.82
C ALA A 434 16.05 -25.51 10.42
N SER A 435 16.17 -26.83 10.20
CA SER A 435 15.80 -27.44 8.92
C SER A 435 14.42 -26.97 8.51
N PRO A 436 14.24 -26.52 7.28
CA PRO A 436 12.91 -26.32 6.73
C PRO A 436 12.28 -27.70 6.51
N THR A 437 11.93 -28.41 7.58
CA THR A 437 10.95 -29.46 7.46
C THR A 437 9.66 -28.77 7.10
N GLU A 438 9.51 -28.58 5.79
CA GLU A 438 8.25 -28.28 5.14
C GLU A 438 7.45 -27.16 5.83
N HIS A 439 7.77 -25.92 5.46
CA HIS A 439 6.94 -24.73 5.69
C HIS A 439 7.17 -23.85 6.93
N ASP A 440 8.32 -23.85 7.60
CA ASP A 440 8.33 -23.12 8.88
C ASP A 440 9.66 -22.58 9.38
N ALA A 441 9.71 -21.33 9.78
CA ALA A 441 10.45 -20.87 10.92
C ALA A 441 10.15 -19.41 11.27
N VAL A 442 9.93 -19.15 12.53
CA VAL A 442 9.81 -17.80 13.09
C VAL A 442 10.92 -17.56 14.08
N VAL A 443 11.60 -16.44 13.94
CA VAL A 443 12.64 -16.04 14.86
C VAL A 443 12.30 -14.70 15.44
N VAL A 444 12.12 -14.67 16.73
CA VAL A 444 12.11 -13.43 17.50
C VAL A 444 13.12 -13.57 18.64
N GLN A 445 14.08 -12.64 18.72
CA GLN A 445 15.07 -12.66 19.78
C GLN A 445 14.62 -11.84 20.99
N GLU A 446 14.77 -12.38 22.20
CA GLU A 446 14.45 -11.65 23.44
C GLU A 446 15.39 -10.46 23.71
N LYS A 447 16.66 -10.57 23.27
CA LYS A 447 17.66 -9.50 23.40
C LYS A 447 18.34 -9.26 22.06
N PHE A 448 17.76 -8.39 21.27
CA PHE A 448 18.27 -8.06 19.94
C PHE A 448 18.94 -6.70 19.95
N THR A 449 20.26 -6.67 19.93
CA THR A 449 21.03 -5.41 19.91
C THR A 449 21.68 -5.13 18.57
N ALA A 450 22.11 -6.16 17.85
CA ALA A 450 22.70 -6.04 16.51
C ALA A 450 22.77 -7.41 15.83
N LEU A 451 22.71 -7.42 14.49
CA LEU A 451 23.11 -8.57 13.68
C LEU A 451 24.63 -8.57 13.57
N LYS A 452 25.24 -9.75 13.74
CA LYS A 452 26.66 -9.96 13.51
C LYS A 452 26.93 -10.14 12.01
N GLU A 453 28.16 -9.97 11.60
CA GLU A 453 28.57 -10.25 10.21
C GLU A 453 28.23 -11.69 9.78
N SER A 454 28.35 -12.65 10.70
CA SER A 454 27.93 -14.05 10.46
C SER A 454 26.43 -14.18 10.13
N ASP A 455 25.59 -13.38 10.79
CA ASP A 455 24.13 -13.41 10.56
C ASP A 455 23.77 -12.85 9.17
N TRP A 456 24.44 -11.75 8.80
CA TRP A 456 24.28 -11.18 7.45
C TRP A 456 24.76 -12.12 6.34
N LYS A 457 25.84 -12.90 6.57
CA LYS A 457 26.30 -13.94 5.64
C LYS A 457 25.23 -15.02 5.45
N LEU A 458 24.55 -15.43 6.52
CA LEU A 458 23.46 -16.40 6.44
C LEU A 458 22.24 -15.85 5.69
N ILE A 459 21.85 -14.59 5.98
CA ILE A 459 20.74 -13.91 5.28
C ILE A 459 21.07 -13.72 3.80
N ALA A 460 22.34 -13.49 3.45
CA ALA A 460 22.80 -13.26 2.10
C ALA A 460 22.92 -14.54 1.25
N GLU A 461 22.95 -15.71 1.86
CA GLU A 461 23.25 -16.99 1.18
C GLU A 461 22.34 -17.30 -0.03
N PRO A 462 21.00 -17.10 0.02
CA PRO A 462 20.15 -17.30 -1.15
C PRO A 462 20.51 -16.40 -2.33
N PHE A 463 20.98 -15.19 -2.07
CA PHE A 463 21.38 -14.25 -3.11
C PHE A 463 22.75 -14.60 -3.72
N ARG A 464 23.63 -15.27 -2.96
CA ARG A 464 24.91 -15.79 -3.46
C ARG A 464 24.72 -16.76 -4.61
N LYS A 465 23.73 -17.66 -4.47
CA LYS A 465 23.36 -18.58 -5.54
C LYS A 465 22.86 -17.82 -6.78
N LEU A 466 21.99 -16.83 -6.59
CA LEU A 466 21.47 -16.01 -7.69
C LEU A 466 22.59 -15.26 -8.42
N GLU A 467 23.56 -14.69 -7.69
CA GLU A 467 24.74 -14.05 -8.30
C GLU A 467 25.60 -15.06 -9.07
N ALA A 468 25.84 -16.26 -8.53
CA ALA A 468 26.59 -17.30 -9.21
C ALA A 468 25.90 -17.77 -10.50
N ASP A 469 24.60 -18.08 -10.42
CA ASP A 469 23.81 -18.50 -11.58
C ASP A 469 23.80 -17.41 -12.69
N ALA A 470 23.79 -16.13 -12.31
CA ALA A 470 23.82 -15.01 -13.26
C ALA A 470 25.21 -14.77 -13.88
N GLU A 471 26.32 -15.02 -13.13
CA GLU A 471 27.67 -14.91 -13.66
C GLU A 471 28.01 -16.09 -14.62
N GLU A 472 27.37 -17.25 -14.46
CA GLU A 472 27.52 -18.41 -15.33
C GLU A 472 26.79 -18.27 -16.69
N LEU A 473 25.92 -17.24 -16.83
CA LEU A 473 25.24 -17.02 -18.11
C LEU A 473 26.20 -16.66 -19.23
N ALA A 474 26.16 -17.44 -20.30
CA ALA A 474 26.93 -17.20 -21.52
C ALA A 474 26.03 -16.58 -22.61
N ASP A 475 26.54 -15.56 -23.28
CA ASP A 475 25.87 -14.99 -24.46
C ASP A 475 25.67 -16.09 -25.54
N GLY A 476 24.49 -16.13 -26.15
CA GLY A 476 24.20 -17.10 -27.22
C GLY A 476 22.76 -17.60 -27.21
N THR A 477 22.56 -18.74 -27.87
CA THR A 477 21.24 -19.38 -27.94
C THR A 477 20.79 -19.81 -26.55
N GLY A 478 19.54 -19.42 -26.13
CA GLY A 478 18.97 -19.74 -24.81
C GLY A 478 19.29 -18.73 -23.71
N PHE A 479 20.07 -17.68 -23.99
CA PHE A 479 20.38 -16.63 -23.00
C PHE A 479 19.13 -15.96 -22.47
N ASP A 480 18.22 -15.57 -23.34
CA ASP A 480 17.00 -14.85 -22.95
C ASP A 480 16.05 -15.74 -22.10
N GLU A 481 15.95 -17.03 -22.41
CA GLU A 481 15.18 -18.02 -21.62
C GLU A 481 15.82 -18.24 -20.25
N ALA A 482 17.15 -18.32 -20.19
CA ALA A 482 17.88 -18.47 -18.93
C ALA A 482 17.69 -17.22 -18.05
N VAL A 483 17.80 -16.02 -18.60
CA VAL A 483 17.54 -14.77 -17.89
C VAL A 483 16.08 -14.68 -17.43
N ALA A 484 15.10 -15.06 -18.27
CA ALA A 484 13.69 -15.11 -17.88
C ALA A 484 13.48 -16.08 -16.70
N GLY A 485 14.17 -17.22 -16.70
CA GLY A 485 14.16 -18.17 -15.58
C GLY A 485 14.72 -17.58 -14.28
N LEU A 486 15.79 -16.78 -14.36
CA LEU A 486 16.35 -16.08 -13.20
C LEU A 486 15.43 -14.94 -12.70
N LEU A 487 14.77 -14.23 -13.59
CA LEU A 487 13.76 -13.22 -13.22
C LEU A 487 12.57 -13.86 -12.49
N ASP A 488 12.04 -14.95 -13.02
CA ASP A 488 10.89 -15.64 -12.43
C ASP A 488 11.27 -16.38 -11.14
N LYS A 489 12.21 -17.33 -11.22
CA LYS A 489 12.53 -18.21 -10.09
C LYS A 489 13.61 -17.64 -9.17
N GLY A 490 14.67 -17.02 -9.75
CA GLY A 490 15.80 -16.51 -8.98
C GLY A 490 15.44 -15.31 -8.11
N LEU A 491 14.77 -14.29 -8.67
CA LEU A 491 14.31 -13.13 -7.89
C LEU A 491 13.23 -13.48 -6.87
N ASN A 492 12.44 -14.52 -7.11
CA ASN A 492 11.42 -14.98 -6.20
C ASN A 492 11.91 -16.06 -5.23
N ALA A 493 13.17 -16.49 -5.29
CA ALA A 493 13.73 -17.48 -4.37
C ALA A 493 13.84 -16.93 -2.94
N ALA A 494 14.30 -15.69 -2.80
CA ALA A 494 14.44 -15.06 -1.47
C ALA A 494 14.17 -13.56 -1.50
N ARG A 495 13.74 -13.03 -0.36
CA ARG A 495 13.53 -11.58 -0.15
C ARG A 495 13.66 -11.17 1.30
N VAL A 496 14.31 -10.04 1.53
CA VAL A 496 14.31 -9.40 2.84
C VAL A 496 13.30 -8.25 2.81
N LEU A 497 12.39 -8.22 3.78
CA LEU A 497 11.32 -7.23 3.91
C LEU A 497 11.50 -6.45 5.21
N CYS A 498 11.67 -5.14 5.13
CA CYS A 498 11.84 -4.28 6.28
C CYS A 498 10.57 -3.45 6.50
N LEU A 499 10.19 -3.21 7.75
CA LEU A 499 9.09 -2.29 8.06
C LEU A 499 9.48 -0.84 7.74
N HIS A 500 10.79 -0.50 7.86
CA HIS A 500 11.34 0.83 7.62
C HIS A 500 12.24 0.86 6.38
N ARG A 501 12.38 2.06 5.80
CA ARG A 501 13.38 2.31 4.77
C ARG A 501 14.75 2.61 5.38
N GLY A 502 14.80 3.54 6.31
CA GLY A 502 16.01 3.97 7.03
C GLY A 502 16.15 3.27 8.38
N GLY A 503 17.21 3.61 9.10
CA GLY A 503 17.54 3.03 10.40
C GLY A 503 18.34 1.73 10.30
N LYS A 504 18.79 1.23 11.44
CA LYS A 504 19.71 0.10 11.57
C LYS A 504 19.23 -1.19 10.89
N PHE A 505 17.92 -1.43 10.90
CA PHE A 505 17.26 -2.59 10.26
C PHE A 505 16.31 -2.16 9.13
N GLY A 506 16.55 -0.97 8.56
CA GLY A 506 15.84 -0.49 7.39
C GLY A 506 16.35 -1.13 6.10
N SER A 507 15.56 -1.02 5.03
CA SER A 507 15.90 -1.65 3.75
C SER A 507 17.17 -1.09 3.11
N VAL A 508 17.55 0.15 3.40
CA VAL A 508 18.81 0.75 2.90
C VAL A 508 20.00 0.03 3.53
N THR A 509 20.07 0.01 4.86
CA THR A 509 21.13 -0.66 5.60
C THR A 509 21.19 -2.16 5.32
N ALA A 510 20.02 -2.82 5.23
CA ALA A 510 19.97 -4.25 4.89
C ALA A 510 20.55 -4.54 3.49
N ASN A 511 20.32 -3.68 2.49
CA ASN A 511 20.94 -3.80 1.16
C ASN A 511 22.48 -3.65 1.24
N GLU A 512 22.97 -2.69 2.03
CA GLU A 512 24.40 -2.45 2.21
C GLU A 512 25.08 -3.63 2.89
N GLU A 513 24.52 -4.14 3.98
CA GLU A 513 25.06 -5.26 4.75
C GLU A 513 25.03 -6.58 3.94
N ILE A 514 23.94 -6.85 3.21
CA ILE A 514 23.85 -8.03 2.33
C ILE A 514 24.87 -7.90 1.20
N GLY A 515 24.96 -6.74 0.52
CA GLY A 515 25.94 -6.49 -0.53
C GLY A 515 27.38 -6.64 -0.02
N GLY A 516 27.67 -6.15 1.19
CA GLY A 516 28.94 -6.33 1.88
C GLY A 516 29.27 -7.79 2.18
N ALA A 517 28.27 -8.55 2.68
CA ALA A 517 28.43 -9.99 2.99
C ALA A 517 28.68 -10.84 1.70
N LEU A 518 28.10 -10.44 0.59
CA LEU A 518 28.32 -11.09 -0.72
C LEU A 518 29.68 -10.74 -1.32
N SER A 519 30.15 -9.49 -1.19
CA SER A 519 31.42 -9.02 -1.75
C SER A 519 32.64 -9.37 -0.95
N GLY A 520 32.48 -9.70 0.33
CA GLY A 520 33.59 -9.85 1.29
C GLY A 520 34.29 -8.53 1.66
N LYS A 521 33.75 -7.38 1.20
CA LYS A 521 34.29 -6.03 1.47
C LYS A 521 33.12 -5.09 1.79
N ARG A 522 33.10 -4.59 3.02
CA ARG A 522 32.04 -3.69 3.50
C ARG A 522 31.98 -2.36 2.72
N ASP A 523 33.15 -1.89 2.24
CA ASP A 523 33.29 -0.58 1.59
C ASP A 523 33.16 -0.61 0.05
N SER A 524 32.91 -1.77 -0.56
CA SER A 524 32.90 -1.90 -2.03
C SER A 524 31.52 -1.80 -2.66
N TRP A 525 30.44 -1.67 -1.86
CA TRP A 525 29.12 -1.49 -2.41
C TRP A 525 28.91 -0.03 -2.81
N SER A 526 29.06 0.24 -4.11
CA SER A 526 28.67 1.51 -4.69
C SER A 526 27.31 1.33 -5.37
N ALA A 527 26.31 2.13 -4.97
CA ALA A 527 25.03 2.23 -5.66
C ALA A 527 25.20 2.63 -7.16
N LYS A 528 26.41 3.02 -7.57
CA LYS A 528 26.73 3.44 -8.93
C LYS A 528 27.15 2.29 -9.83
N GLU A 529 27.60 1.15 -9.28
CA GLU A 529 28.01 -0.02 -10.06
C GLU A 529 27.29 -1.28 -9.57
N PRO A 530 26.20 -1.69 -10.24
CA PRO A 530 25.51 -2.92 -9.89
C PRO A 530 26.40 -4.14 -10.13
N ARG A 531 26.29 -5.14 -9.27
CA ARG A 531 26.92 -6.45 -9.43
C ARG A 531 26.10 -7.32 -10.36
N VAL A 532 26.73 -8.19 -11.13
CA VAL A 532 26.03 -9.23 -11.89
C VAL A 532 25.32 -10.16 -10.90
N GLY A 533 24.06 -10.50 -11.18
CA GLY A 533 23.19 -11.23 -10.28
C GLY A 533 22.54 -10.39 -9.17
N ALA A 534 22.89 -9.10 -9.04
CA ALA A 534 22.24 -8.24 -8.04
C ALA A 534 20.80 -7.93 -8.44
N PRO A 535 19.83 -8.17 -7.54
CA PRO A 535 18.48 -7.66 -7.72
C PRO A 535 18.47 -6.13 -7.67
N VAL A 536 17.73 -5.51 -8.60
CA VAL A 536 17.59 -4.06 -8.70
C VAL A 536 16.11 -3.69 -8.73
N MET A 537 15.77 -2.50 -8.24
CA MET A 537 14.42 -1.95 -8.28
C MET A 537 14.42 -0.58 -8.94
N ALA A 538 13.55 -0.37 -9.90
CA ALA A 538 13.27 0.94 -10.45
C ALA A 538 12.54 1.80 -9.42
N THR A 539 12.94 3.07 -9.26
CA THR A 539 12.31 3.99 -8.31
C THR A 539 11.50 5.10 -8.99
N GLN A 540 11.50 5.14 -10.30
CA GLN A 540 10.75 6.10 -11.12
C GLN A 540 10.11 5.39 -12.32
N ASN A 541 8.99 5.94 -12.79
CA ASN A 541 8.35 5.47 -14.01
C ASN A 541 9.13 5.94 -15.24
N ASN A 542 9.36 5.03 -16.17
CA ASN A 542 9.88 5.34 -17.51
C ASN A 542 8.97 4.66 -18.55
N ASN A 543 8.00 5.41 -19.05
CA ASN A 543 7.01 4.90 -20.01
C ASN A 543 7.63 4.49 -21.35
N LEU A 544 8.74 5.12 -21.75
CA LEU A 544 9.42 4.78 -23.02
C LEU A 544 10.10 3.41 -22.95
N LEU A 545 10.63 3.07 -21.77
CA LEU A 545 11.26 1.77 -21.53
C LEU A 545 10.25 0.73 -21.02
N GLY A 546 9.03 1.10 -20.72
CA GLY A 546 8.03 0.22 -20.12
C GLY A 546 8.40 -0.24 -18.71
N ILE A 547 9.16 0.58 -17.96
CA ILE A 547 9.62 0.29 -16.60
C ILE A 547 8.91 1.23 -15.63
N PHE A 548 8.39 0.68 -14.54
CA PHE A 548 7.61 1.42 -13.56
C PHE A 548 8.26 1.38 -12.18
N ASN A 549 7.92 2.39 -11.36
CA ASN A 549 8.36 2.43 -9.97
C ASN A 549 7.93 1.15 -9.23
N GLY A 550 8.91 0.50 -8.60
CA GLY A 550 8.71 -0.78 -7.91
C GLY A 550 9.02 -2.01 -8.77
N ASP A 551 9.23 -1.88 -10.08
CA ASP A 551 9.62 -3.02 -10.92
C ASP A 551 10.96 -3.56 -10.45
N LEU A 552 11.02 -4.89 -10.33
CA LEU A 552 12.24 -5.62 -10.01
C LEU A 552 12.89 -6.16 -11.27
N GLY A 553 14.18 -6.00 -11.31
CA GLY A 553 15.04 -6.55 -12.35
C GLY A 553 16.28 -7.20 -11.77
N LEU A 554 17.08 -7.74 -12.64
CA LEU A 554 18.34 -8.40 -12.33
C LEU A 554 19.46 -7.76 -13.16
N CYS A 555 20.60 -7.48 -12.52
CA CYS A 555 21.79 -7.11 -13.30
C CYS A 555 22.40 -8.34 -13.93
N VAL A 556 22.55 -8.35 -15.25
CA VAL A 556 23.17 -9.46 -15.99
C VAL A 556 24.28 -8.91 -16.91
N ARG A 557 25.17 -9.79 -17.37
CA ARG A 557 26.20 -9.48 -18.39
C ARG A 557 25.66 -9.90 -19.75
N ARG A 558 25.57 -8.97 -20.69
CA ARG A 558 25.16 -9.25 -22.07
C ARG A 558 26.10 -8.56 -23.02
N ASN A 559 26.68 -9.30 -23.96
CA ASN A 559 27.70 -8.81 -24.91
C ASN A 559 28.86 -8.07 -24.20
N GLY A 560 29.31 -8.60 -23.06
CA GLY A 560 30.38 -8.04 -22.24
C GLY A 560 29.98 -6.82 -21.37
N ALA A 561 28.80 -6.23 -21.56
CA ALA A 561 28.32 -5.08 -20.80
C ALA A 561 27.33 -5.50 -19.68
N LYS A 562 27.34 -4.77 -18.56
CA LYS A 562 26.30 -4.91 -17.53
C LYS A 562 25.01 -4.22 -17.98
N VAL A 563 23.91 -4.95 -17.96
CA VAL A 563 22.56 -4.45 -18.27
C VAL A 563 21.59 -4.87 -17.18
N PHE A 564 20.51 -4.12 -17.01
CA PHE A 564 19.39 -4.55 -16.22
C PHE A 564 18.39 -5.31 -17.09
N ALA A 565 18.02 -6.49 -16.66
CA ALA A 565 16.96 -7.29 -17.22
C ALA A 565 15.70 -7.11 -16.36
N PHE A 566 14.60 -6.68 -16.96
CA PHE A 566 13.29 -6.60 -16.33
C PHE A 566 12.33 -7.56 -17.02
N GLU A 567 11.36 -8.07 -16.27
CA GLU A 567 10.28 -8.85 -16.86
C GLU A 567 9.45 -7.97 -17.81
N ARG A 568 9.17 -8.46 -18.99
CA ARG A 568 8.31 -7.82 -19.99
C ARG A 568 7.09 -8.69 -20.22
N ALA A 569 5.92 -8.10 -20.25
CA ALA A 569 4.74 -8.80 -20.71
C ALA A 569 4.98 -9.31 -22.14
N VAL A 570 4.87 -10.61 -22.35
CA VAL A 570 4.97 -11.23 -23.68
C VAL A 570 3.90 -10.62 -24.57
N ALA A 571 4.27 -10.22 -25.77
CA ALA A 571 3.30 -9.69 -26.73
C ALA A 571 2.25 -10.75 -27.05
N SER A 572 1.02 -10.30 -27.36
CA SER A 572 -0.12 -11.19 -27.64
C SER A 572 0.11 -12.18 -28.82
N ASP A 573 1.09 -11.89 -29.69
CA ASP A 573 1.49 -12.71 -30.81
C ASP A 573 2.55 -13.78 -30.46
N GLY A 574 2.95 -13.87 -29.17
CA GLY A 574 4.00 -14.77 -28.70
C GLY A 574 5.41 -14.33 -29.12
N SER A 575 5.55 -13.19 -29.78
CA SER A 575 6.85 -12.65 -30.17
C SER A 575 7.51 -11.94 -28.98
N GLY A 576 8.73 -12.31 -28.68
CA GLY A 576 9.56 -11.70 -27.64
C GLY A 576 9.92 -12.67 -26.51
N THR A 577 11.12 -12.50 -25.98
CA THR A 577 11.71 -13.35 -24.94
C THR A 577 11.12 -13.12 -23.53
N GLY A 578 10.17 -12.22 -23.37
CA GLY A 578 9.66 -11.84 -22.05
C GLY A 578 10.64 -11.03 -21.19
N VAL A 579 11.79 -10.62 -21.76
CA VAL A 579 12.83 -9.86 -21.07
C VAL A 579 13.07 -8.51 -21.74
N ASN A 580 13.13 -7.45 -20.94
CA ASN A 580 13.48 -6.09 -21.36
C ASN A 580 14.86 -5.74 -20.82
N TYR A 581 15.84 -5.53 -21.72
CA TYR A 581 17.22 -5.19 -21.36
C TYR A 581 17.44 -3.68 -21.48
N VAL A 582 17.93 -3.06 -20.43
CA VAL A 582 18.21 -1.62 -20.39
C VAL A 582 19.57 -1.36 -19.73
N SER A 583 20.28 -0.34 -20.23
CA SER A 583 21.51 0.09 -19.56
C SER A 583 21.18 0.67 -18.18
N PRO A 584 22.01 0.44 -17.13
CA PRO A 584 21.86 1.08 -15.84
C PRO A 584 21.72 2.60 -15.90
N ALA A 585 22.39 3.25 -16.84
CA ALA A 585 22.33 4.69 -17.06
C ALA A 585 20.96 5.19 -17.58
N GLN A 586 20.16 4.33 -18.17
CA GLN A 586 18.83 4.64 -18.69
C GLN A 586 17.71 4.49 -17.66
N VAL A 587 18.01 3.88 -16.50
CA VAL A 587 17.07 3.69 -15.39
C VAL A 587 17.40 4.68 -14.28
N PRO A 588 16.86 5.91 -14.33
CA PRO A 588 17.16 6.90 -13.30
C PRO A 588 16.64 6.43 -11.94
N GLY A 589 17.45 6.64 -10.91
CA GLY A 589 17.04 6.39 -9.53
C GLY A 589 16.82 4.92 -9.17
N TRP A 590 17.44 3.95 -9.88
CA TRP A 590 17.40 2.55 -9.45
C TRP A 590 18.10 2.36 -8.09
N GLN A 591 17.71 1.32 -7.37
CA GLN A 591 18.32 0.94 -6.09
C GLN A 591 18.49 -0.57 -5.99
N PRO A 592 19.45 -1.07 -5.17
CA PRO A 592 19.55 -2.48 -4.82
C PRO A 592 18.24 -3.01 -4.22
N ALA A 593 17.93 -4.27 -4.48
CA ALA A 593 16.66 -4.85 -4.07
C ALA A 593 16.79 -6.25 -3.41
N TYR A 594 17.91 -6.55 -2.77
CA TYR A 594 18.01 -7.68 -1.83
C TYR A 594 17.01 -7.52 -0.69
N ALA A 595 16.90 -6.27 -0.19
CA ALA A 595 15.93 -5.86 0.81
C ALA A 595 15.02 -4.75 0.28
N THR A 596 13.73 -4.83 0.60
CA THR A 596 12.72 -3.83 0.25
C THR A 596 11.82 -3.55 1.44
N THR A 597 11.06 -2.45 1.41
CA THR A 597 10.04 -2.26 2.44
C THR A 597 8.83 -3.17 2.19
N VAL A 598 8.13 -3.57 3.26
CA VAL A 598 6.90 -4.36 3.19
C VAL A 598 5.88 -3.72 2.25
N HIS A 599 5.73 -2.38 2.28
CA HIS A 599 4.86 -1.63 1.36
C HIS A 599 5.22 -1.86 -0.11
N LYS A 600 6.51 -1.77 -0.45
CA LYS A 600 6.97 -1.99 -1.83
C LYS A 600 6.89 -3.45 -2.28
N ALA A 601 6.76 -4.37 -1.33
CA ALA A 601 6.59 -5.80 -1.60
C ALA A 601 5.13 -6.23 -1.78
N GLN A 602 4.16 -5.32 -1.57
CA GLN A 602 2.76 -5.62 -1.84
C GLN A 602 2.57 -6.08 -3.30
N GLY A 603 1.66 -7.02 -3.52
CA GLY A 603 1.48 -7.67 -4.82
C GLY A 603 2.62 -8.61 -5.24
N SER A 604 3.65 -8.86 -4.40
CA SER A 604 4.72 -9.80 -4.68
C SER A 604 4.81 -10.93 -3.67
N GLN A 605 5.52 -12.01 -4.02
CA GLN A 605 5.76 -13.17 -3.15
C GLN A 605 7.17 -13.72 -3.42
N ALA A 606 7.70 -14.45 -2.43
CA ALA A 606 8.96 -15.18 -2.57
C ALA A 606 8.88 -16.52 -1.85
N GLU A 607 9.72 -17.47 -2.24
CA GLU A 607 9.79 -18.77 -1.56
C GLU A 607 10.24 -18.58 -0.10
N HIS A 608 11.34 -17.86 0.09
CA HIS A 608 11.91 -17.57 1.40
C HIS A 608 11.81 -16.07 1.69
N VAL A 609 11.21 -15.70 2.81
CA VAL A 609 11.07 -14.31 3.23
C VAL A 609 11.70 -14.12 4.61
N VAL A 610 12.52 -13.10 4.72
CA VAL A 610 12.99 -12.59 6.01
C VAL A 610 12.30 -11.26 6.28
N VAL A 611 11.50 -11.17 7.34
CA VAL A 611 10.88 -9.92 7.80
C VAL A 611 11.75 -9.32 8.89
N MET A 612 12.31 -8.14 8.64
CA MET A 612 13.14 -7.42 9.61
C MET A 612 12.30 -6.37 10.34
N LEU A 613 12.22 -6.53 11.66
CA LEU A 613 11.61 -5.55 12.55
C LEU A 613 12.64 -4.46 12.90
N PRO A 614 12.21 -3.21 13.13
CA PRO A 614 13.11 -2.17 13.61
C PRO A 614 13.59 -2.44 15.03
N ASP A 615 14.61 -1.73 15.45
CA ASP A 615 15.15 -1.79 16.82
C ASP A 615 14.30 -1.02 17.84
N VAL A 616 13.42 -0.14 17.37
CA VAL A 616 12.51 0.67 18.20
C VAL A 616 11.08 0.57 17.69
N ILE A 617 10.13 0.68 18.62
CA ILE A 617 8.70 0.70 18.28
C ILE A 617 8.37 2.01 17.56
N SER A 618 7.77 1.90 16.38
CA SER A 618 7.34 3.03 15.56
C SER A 618 5.88 2.91 15.15
N ARG A 619 5.37 3.91 14.45
CA ARG A 619 4.01 3.88 13.88
C ARG A 619 3.80 2.78 12.84
N LEU A 620 4.86 2.32 12.18
CA LEU A 620 4.81 1.26 11.18
C LEU A 620 4.83 -0.15 11.80
N CYS A 621 5.06 -0.25 13.13
CA CYS A 621 4.96 -1.51 13.86
C CYS A 621 3.48 -1.80 14.15
N THR A 622 2.79 -2.37 13.15
CA THR A 622 1.35 -2.69 13.20
C THR A 622 1.08 -4.12 12.75
N ARG A 623 -0.09 -4.64 13.11
CA ARG A 623 -0.57 -5.97 12.68
C ARG A 623 -0.52 -6.13 11.19
N GLU A 624 -1.04 -5.15 10.47
CA GLU A 624 -1.14 -5.18 9.01
C GLU A 624 0.25 -5.20 8.36
N GLY A 625 1.20 -4.44 8.95
CA GLY A 625 2.60 -4.44 8.50
C GLY A 625 3.26 -5.80 8.66
N LEU A 626 3.14 -6.37 9.85
CA LEU A 626 3.69 -7.69 10.16
C LEU A 626 3.02 -8.79 9.33
N TYR A 627 1.68 -8.83 9.31
CA TYR A 627 0.88 -9.77 8.53
C TYR A 627 1.22 -9.72 7.04
N THR A 628 1.30 -8.51 6.47
CA THR A 628 1.64 -8.34 5.05
C THR A 628 3.03 -8.91 4.76
N GLY A 629 4.01 -8.66 5.62
CA GLY A 629 5.36 -9.20 5.47
C GLY A 629 5.40 -10.73 5.53
N ILE A 630 4.78 -11.33 6.55
CA ILE A 630 4.70 -12.77 6.74
C ILE A 630 4.05 -13.46 5.55
N THR A 631 2.93 -12.92 5.09
CA THR A 631 2.13 -13.51 4.01
C THR A 631 2.74 -13.34 2.61
N ARG A 632 3.92 -12.71 2.49
CA ARG A 632 4.70 -12.72 1.24
C ARG A 632 5.43 -14.04 1.04
N ALA A 633 5.64 -14.84 2.09
CA ALA A 633 6.29 -16.14 1.99
C ALA A 633 5.38 -17.18 1.36
N LYS A 634 5.97 -18.05 0.53
CA LYS A 634 5.32 -19.25 0.01
C LYS A 634 5.73 -20.48 0.80
N SER A 635 7.02 -20.61 1.11
CA SER A 635 7.60 -21.81 1.72
C SER A 635 8.19 -21.54 3.11
N VAL A 636 8.96 -20.47 3.30
CA VAL A 636 9.64 -20.17 4.57
C VAL A 636 9.54 -18.70 4.90
N VAL A 637 9.16 -18.39 6.14
CA VAL A 637 9.25 -17.03 6.68
C VAL A 637 10.12 -17.00 7.93
N ARG A 638 10.94 -15.98 8.04
CA ARG A 638 11.71 -15.69 9.26
C ARG A 638 11.45 -14.25 9.67
N VAL A 639 11.03 -14.04 10.91
CA VAL A 639 10.88 -12.70 11.49
C VAL A 639 12.08 -12.43 12.40
N ILE A 640 12.85 -11.39 12.14
CA ILE A 640 14.07 -11.05 12.88
C ILE A 640 13.87 -9.69 13.52
N GLY A 641 14.05 -9.61 14.84
CA GLY A 641 13.98 -8.36 15.60
C GLY A 641 13.73 -8.54 17.09
N PRO A 642 13.61 -7.44 17.85
CA PRO A 642 13.30 -7.49 19.27
C PRO A 642 11.91 -8.05 19.53
N ARG A 643 11.77 -8.88 20.58
CA ARG A 643 10.46 -9.44 20.97
C ARG A 643 9.46 -8.36 21.30
N GLU A 644 9.88 -7.31 22.01
CA GLU A 644 9.00 -6.19 22.36
C GLU A 644 8.41 -5.49 21.12
N VAL A 645 9.19 -5.37 20.04
CA VAL A 645 8.72 -4.78 18.78
C VAL A 645 7.73 -5.72 18.07
N PHE A 646 8.00 -7.04 18.10
CA PHE A 646 7.07 -8.04 17.58
C PHE A 646 5.74 -7.98 18.33
N ASP A 647 5.80 -7.97 19.66
CA ASP A 647 4.62 -7.89 20.53
C ASP A 647 3.82 -6.59 20.32
N ALA A 648 4.53 -5.47 20.13
CA ALA A 648 3.93 -4.20 19.79
C ALA A 648 3.24 -4.24 18.41
N CYS A 649 3.84 -4.90 17.41
CA CYS A 649 3.18 -5.12 16.12
C CYS A 649 1.89 -5.91 16.28
N VAL A 650 1.89 -7.01 17.04
CA VAL A 650 0.70 -7.84 17.27
C VAL A 650 -0.40 -7.06 18.03
N ALA A 651 -0.01 -6.23 18.98
CA ALA A 651 -0.97 -5.46 19.78
C ALA A 651 -1.61 -4.29 19.03
N ARG A 652 -0.87 -3.67 18.09
CA ARG A 652 -1.27 -2.43 17.45
C ARG A 652 -1.97 -2.65 16.12
N VAL A 653 -3.20 -2.16 16.02
CA VAL A 653 -3.96 -2.05 14.76
C VAL A 653 -3.69 -0.69 14.14
N THR A 654 -3.67 -0.60 12.83
CA THR A 654 -3.59 0.69 12.12
C THR A 654 -4.91 1.43 12.28
N GLU A 655 -4.93 2.46 13.09
CA GLU A 655 -6.11 3.33 13.24
C GLU A 655 -6.12 4.38 12.13
N ARG A 656 -7.24 4.46 11.42
CA ARG A 656 -7.50 5.46 10.39
C ARG A 656 -8.89 6.03 10.58
N THR A 657 -8.97 7.32 10.81
CA THR A 657 -10.24 8.02 10.96
C THR A 657 -10.86 8.26 9.58
N SER A 658 -12.09 7.79 9.38
CA SER A 658 -12.86 7.91 8.13
C SER A 658 -14.32 8.27 8.45
N LEU A 659 -14.99 8.91 7.51
CA LEU A 659 -16.44 9.17 7.56
C LEU A 659 -17.25 8.09 6.81
N LEU A 660 -16.61 7.29 5.97
CA LEU A 660 -17.31 6.37 5.06
C LEU A 660 -18.21 5.36 5.79
N PRO A 661 -17.77 4.71 6.89
CA PRO A 661 -18.63 3.76 7.61
C PRO A 661 -19.91 4.41 8.18
N GLU A 662 -19.81 5.64 8.66
CA GLU A 662 -20.96 6.39 9.20
C GLU A 662 -21.90 6.84 8.11
N MET A 663 -21.36 7.37 7.01
CA MET A 663 -22.15 7.81 5.85
C MET A 663 -22.89 6.66 5.16
N LEU A 664 -22.40 5.43 5.27
CA LEU A 664 -23.06 4.25 4.71
C LEU A 664 -24.18 3.70 5.59
N ARG A 665 -24.11 3.97 6.91
CA ARG A 665 -25.12 3.54 7.90
C ARG A 665 -26.31 4.50 8.03
N GLY A 666 -26.08 5.79 7.81
CA GLY A 666 -27.11 6.84 7.85
C GLY A 666 -27.54 7.28 6.48
#